data_2944606c2c07782eb87f2868f23948b7
#
_entry.id   2944606c2c07782eb87f2868f23948b7
#
_cell.length_a   1.000
_cell.length_b   1.000
_cell.length_c   1.000
_cell.angle_alpha   90.00
_cell.angle_beta   90.00
_cell.angle_gamma   90.00
#
_symmetry.space_group_name_H-M   'P 1'
#
loop_
_entity.id
_entity.type
_entity.pdbx_description
1 polymer ?
#
loop_
_entity_poly.entity_id
_entity_poly.type
_entity_poly.pdbx_seq_one_letter_code
_entity_poly.pdbx_strand_id
1 'polypeptide(L)'
;MLIAFLILFLGVVVLVYADDSGAGHSTTLSVSAGPPKAKVAPVEDMVQGHKIVDRYRYLEDPNNPDTKLYVEQELGYTRALLDPLPGRDKINARLAQLLAIGTVSALQMGGKYYFYTRREGNQNQPILYVREGLQGNDRVLVDVNKLASDGTTALDWWFASEDGKYVAYGTSASGSEISTLRVIETASGQLLPDAIERTRAASLAWKLDNSGFFYTRYPKKGEVPAGQEVYYRHVFYHALGTDPARDPLIFGEGRDPEWWPNVSLSEDGRWLLINEGHGWTKTELFLQDLTSKNPPVEITTGKDFLYGGDFFAGKLYITTNEDAPRYRVMVADATHAQRENWKELIPQSDAVLQGASVTGGKLLAQYEHNATSELKLFGLDGKKLADISLPAIGNVFDSSGRYDRNEIFFGFQSFTVPPSVYRVNLTDVKSALWSKVDAPSIDSSAYDVQQVWYSSKDGTKVPMFVVGKKGIEKNGKNPTLLTGYGGFNVSLTPTFNRSMYLWMEHGGIYAVANLRGGAEFGEDWHRAGMLEKKQNVFDDFIAAGEYLIAQKYTDRDHLAIQGGSNGGLLMGAMITQRPDLFRAVVCAVPLLDMLRYQNFQIAKLWVPEYGSADDARQFDWLYAYSPYHHVKTGQEYPSILFMTGDTDTRVDPMHAKKMAALLQAEAKNGASKERPILLRIETKAGHGQGKPVTKQIEENTDMYSFLFWQLGVKP
;
A
#
# COMPACT_ATOMS: atom_id res chain seq x y z
N MET A 1 24.85 0.76 59.63
CA MET A 1 24.81 -0.61 60.11
C MET A 1 24.71 -1.50 58.90
N LEU A 2 25.82 -2.18 58.62
CA LEU A 2 26.00 -3.20 57.56
C LEU A 2 25.12 -4.41 57.86
N ILE A 3 24.54 -5.06 56.87
CA ILE A 3 24.55 -6.53 56.75
C ILE A 3 24.52 -6.85 55.25
N ALA A 4 25.62 -7.44 54.79
CA ALA A 4 25.79 -8.13 53.51
C ALA A 4 25.25 -9.56 53.62
N PHE A 5 24.66 -10.09 52.56
CA PHE A 5 24.56 -11.52 52.36
C PHE A 5 24.92 -11.92 50.94
N LEU A 6 25.78 -12.84 50.96
CA LEU A 6 26.69 -13.52 50.13
C LEU A 6 26.00 -14.37 49.06
N ILE A 7 26.69 -14.41 47.94
CA ILE A 7 26.55 -15.20 46.72
C ILE A 7 26.58 -16.71 46.99
N LEU A 8 25.77 -17.49 46.30
CA LEU A 8 26.08 -18.88 45.98
C LEU A 8 25.78 -19.16 44.49
N PHE A 9 26.87 -19.35 43.73
CA PHE A 9 26.87 -20.00 42.42
C PHE A 9 26.62 -21.51 42.62
N LEU A 10 25.61 -22.04 41.97
CA LEU A 10 25.52 -23.48 41.69
C LEU A 10 25.49 -23.65 40.18
N GLY A 11 26.62 -24.08 39.67
CA GLY A 11 26.77 -24.59 38.32
C GLY A 11 26.00 -25.91 38.16
N VAL A 12 25.12 -25.97 37.20
CA VAL A 12 24.55 -27.24 36.73
C VAL A 12 25.35 -27.66 35.50
N VAL A 13 26.15 -28.66 35.66
CA VAL A 13 26.77 -29.44 34.58
C VAL A 13 25.68 -30.29 33.96
N VAL A 14 25.31 -29.99 32.72
CA VAL A 14 24.47 -30.88 31.92
C VAL A 14 25.37 -31.88 31.23
N LEU A 15 25.34 -33.11 31.73
CA LEU A 15 25.88 -34.28 31.04
C LEU A 15 25.02 -34.55 29.80
N VAL A 16 25.65 -34.45 28.64
CA VAL A 16 25.09 -34.93 27.39
C VAL A 16 25.20 -36.46 27.39
N TYR A 17 24.07 -37.12 27.55
CA TYR A 17 23.96 -38.53 27.16
C TYR A 17 23.71 -38.55 25.64
N ALA A 18 24.67 -39.07 24.90
CA ALA A 18 24.47 -39.54 23.55
C ALA A 18 23.67 -40.83 23.61
N ASP A 19 22.42 -40.78 23.20
CA ASP A 19 21.62 -41.97 22.92
C ASP A 19 21.56 -42.17 21.41
N ASP A 20 22.27 -43.20 20.97
CA ASP A 20 22.42 -43.62 19.58
C ASP A 20 21.34 -44.66 19.31
N SER A 21 20.18 -44.21 18.82
CA SER A 21 19.26 -45.06 18.04
C SER A 21 18.05 -44.28 17.55
N GLY A 22 18.11 -43.81 16.33
CA GLY A 22 16.95 -43.25 15.66
C GLY A 22 17.29 -42.88 14.22
N ALA A 23 17.15 -43.80 13.31
CA ALA A 23 17.26 -43.55 11.88
C ALA A 23 16.34 -42.43 11.48
N GLY A 24 16.86 -41.18 11.52
CA GLY A 24 16.24 -40.04 10.91
C GLY A 24 16.19 -40.28 9.40
N HIS A 25 15.01 -40.55 8.88
CA HIS A 25 14.74 -40.47 7.45
C HIS A 25 14.97 -39.01 7.05
N SER A 26 16.19 -38.67 6.69
CA SER A 26 16.47 -37.56 5.80
C SER A 26 15.86 -37.92 4.45
N THR A 27 14.61 -37.61 4.24
CA THR A 27 14.03 -37.56 2.92
C THR A 27 14.74 -36.40 2.20
N THR A 28 15.87 -36.70 1.56
CA THR A 28 16.35 -35.90 0.45
C THR A 28 15.21 -35.90 -0.58
N LEU A 29 14.40 -34.81 -0.56
CA LEU A 29 13.43 -34.56 -1.62
C LEU A 29 14.24 -34.56 -2.91
N SER A 30 14.14 -35.62 -3.71
CA SER A 30 14.67 -35.65 -5.06
C SER A 30 13.92 -34.53 -5.81
N VAL A 31 14.62 -33.44 -6.14
CA VAL A 31 14.06 -32.37 -6.95
C VAL A 31 13.49 -33.00 -8.19
N SER A 32 12.18 -33.01 -8.33
CA SER A 32 11.47 -33.57 -9.46
C SER A 32 11.98 -32.94 -10.76
N ALA A 33 11.97 -33.68 -11.86
CA ALA A 33 12.43 -33.18 -13.17
C ALA A 33 11.58 -32.00 -13.70
N GLY A 34 10.47 -31.66 -13.05
CA GLY A 34 9.54 -30.56 -13.37
C GLY A 34 8.82 -30.06 -12.12
N PRO A 35 7.87 -29.12 -12.28
CA PRO A 35 7.07 -28.57 -11.17
C PRO A 35 6.25 -29.67 -10.47
N PRO A 36 5.89 -29.47 -9.20
CA PRO A 36 5.00 -30.37 -8.48
C PRO A 36 3.63 -30.48 -9.18
N LYS A 37 3.06 -31.66 -9.14
CA LYS A 37 1.71 -31.85 -9.68
C LYS A 37 0.70 -31.66 -8.57
N ALA A 38 -0.01 -30.53 -8.61
CA ALA A 38 -1.15 -30.30 -7.75
C ALA A 38 -2.22 -31.39 -7.96
N LYS A 39 -2.83 -31.88 -6.89
CA LYS A 39 -3.94 -32.82 -6.94
C LYS A 39 -5.13 -32.19 -7.67
N VAL A 40 -5.66 -32.87 -8.68
CA VAL A 40 -6.88 -32.43 -9.36
C VAL A 40 -8.09 -32.95 -8.58
N ALA A 41 -8.85 -32.01 -7.99
CA ALA A 41 -10.06 -32.30 -7.22
C ALA A 41 -11.19 -31.33 -7.62
N PRO A 42 -11.84 -31.54 -8.79
CA PRO A 42 -12.75 -30.55 -9.34
C PRO A 42 -14.00 -30.39 -8.48
N VAL A 43 -14.38 -29.14 -8.28
CA VAL A 43 -15.66 -28.73 -7.68
C VAL A 43 -16.46 -28.01 -8.77
N GLU A 44 -17.72 -28.38 -8.92
CA GLU A 44 -18.62 -27.76 -9.88
C GLU A 44 -19.62 -26.87 -9.16
N ASP A 45 -19.66 -25.58 -9.54
CA ASP A 45 -20.67 -24.64 -9.07
C ASP A 45 -21.54 -24.15 -10.22
N MET A 46 -22.79 -23.89 -9.93
CA MET A 46 -23.68 -23.12 -10.82
C MET A 46 -23.70 -21.66 -10.32
N VAL A 47 -23.05 -20.77 -11.05
CA VAL A 47 -22.98 -19.34 -10.72
C VAL A 47 -23.70 -18.57 -11.83
N GLN A 48 -24.78 -17.88 -11.51
CA GLN A 48 -25.60 -17.12 -12.46
C GLN A 48 -26.01 -17.92 -13.73
N GLY A 49 -26.29 -19.22 -13.56
CA GLY A 49 -26.65 -20.12 -14.68
C GLY A 49 -25.47 -20.70 -15.47
N HIS A 50 -24.25 -20.29 -15.15
CA HIS A 50 -23.02 -20.83 -15.76
C HIS A 50 -22.44 -21.96 -14.89
N LYS A 51 -22.05 -23.05 -15.54
CA LYS A 51 -21.31 -24.13 -14.89
C LYS A 51 -19.83 -23.73 -14.79
N ILE A 52 -19.36 -23.50 -13.58
CA ILE A 52 -17.96 -23.15 -13.27
C ILE A 52 -17.29 -24.37 -12.64
N VAL A 53 -16.18 -24.81 -13.21
CA VAL A 53 -15.38 -25.93 -12.71
C VAL A 53 -14.08 -25.44 -12.13
N ASP A 54 -13.92 -25.59 -10.82
CA ASP A 54 -12.71 -25.25 -10.10
C ASP A 54 -11.93 -26.52 -9.74
N ARG A 55 -10.81 -26.75 -10.42
CA ARG A 55 -10.02 -27.99 -10.28
C ARG A 55 -9.15 -28.01 -9.01
N TYR A 56 -8.93 -26.84 -8.40
CA TYR A 56 -7.99 -26.66 -7.29
C TYR A 56 -8.62 -25.92 -6.10
N ARG A 57 -9.92 -26.06 -5.89
CA ARG A 57 -10.67 -25.43 -4.79
C ARG A 57 -10.05 -25.69 -3.42
N TYR A 58 -9.47 -26.88 -3.20
CA TYR A 58 -8.88 -27.24 -1.93
C TYR A 58 -7.67 -26.36 -1.54
N LEU A 59 -7.02 -25.70 -2.52
CA LEU A 59 -5.91 -24.76 -2.27
C LEU A 59 -6.36 -23.45 -1.58
N GLU A 60 -7.66 -23.24 -1.43
CA GLU A 60 -8.24 -22.15 -0.65
C GLU A 60 -8.13 -22.40 0.85
N ASP A 61 -8.07 -23.65 1.30
CA ASP A 61 -7.89 -24.00 2.71
C ASP A 61 -6.39 -24.20 3.04
N PRO A 62 -5.78 -23.26 3.80
CA PRO A 62 -4.37 -23.38 4.20
C PRO A 62 -4.09 -24.53 5.17
N ASN A 63 -5.13 -25.10 5.81
CA ASN A 63 -5.01 -26.20 6.73
C ASN A 63 -5.12 -27.58 6.07
N ASN A 64 -5.61 -27.63 4.84
CA ASN A 64 -5.73 -28.87 4.07
C ASN A 64 -4.34 -29.51 3.89
N PRO A 65 -4.14 -30.80 4.21
CA PRO A 65 -2.86 -31.49 4.03
C PRO A 65 -2.29 -31.45 2.61
N ASP A 66 -3.16 -31.60 1.60
CA ASP A 66 -2.73 -31.52 0.19
C ASP A 66 -2.25 -30.12 -0.18
N THR A 67 -2.85 -29.08 0.39
CA THR A 67 -2.40 -27.67 0.23
C THR A 67 -1.01 -27.47 0.83
N LYS A 68 -0.79 -27.95 2.06
CA LYS A 68 0.52 -27.83 2.73
C LYS A 68 1.61 -28.55 1.93
N LEU A 69 1.33 -29.76 1.49
CA LEU A 69 2.25 -30.56 0.69
C LEU A 69 2.59 -29.85 -0.65
N TYR A 70 1.57 -29.33 -1.35
CA TYR A 70 1.78 -28.62 -2.60
C TYR A 70 2.64 -27.36 -2.39
N VAL A 71 2.36 -26.57 -1.37
CA VAL A 71 3.14 -25.37 -1.03
C VAL A 71 4.60 -25.71 -0.72
N GLU A 72 4.85 -26.75 0.08
CA GLU A 72 6.21 -27.20 0.42
C GLU A 72 6.98 -27.63 -0.84
N GLN A 73 6.34 -28.40 -1.72
CA GLN A 73 6.94 -28.87 -2.97
C GLN A 73 7.22 -27.71 -3.95
N GLU A 74 6.30 -26.73 -4.06
CA GLU A 74 6.48 -25.53 -4.89
C GLU A 74 7.63 -24.66 -4.41
N LEU A 75 7.75 -24.46 -3.10
CA LEU A 75 8.89 -23.76 -2.53
C LEU A 75 10.21 -24.47 -2.83
N GLY A 76 10.26 -25.79 -2.67
CA GLY A 76 11.44 -26.59 -3.02
C GLY A 76 11.80 -26.46 -4.51
N TYR A 77 10.81 -26.55 -5.39
CA TYR A 77 11.00 -26.41 -6.85
C TYR A 77 11.49 -25.00 -7.22
N THR A 78 10.86 -23.97 -6.68
CA THR A 78 11.24 -22.57 -6.93
C THR A 78 12.66 -22.28 -6.46
N ARG A 79 13.04 -22.73 -5.26
CA ARG A 79 14.42 -22.60 -4.74
C ARG A 79 15.43 -23.32 -5.62
N ALA A 80 15.11 -24.56 -6.04
CA ALA A 80 16.00 -25.34 -6.89
C ALA A 80 16.32 -24.68 -8.24
N LEU A 81 15.44 -23.80 -8.75
CA LEU A 81 15.66 -23.05 -9.98
C LEU A 81 16.28 -21.68 -9.75
N LEU A 82 15.90 -20.97 -8.69
CA LEU A 82 16.38 -19.60 -8.43
C LEU A 82 17.74 -19.56 -7.72
N ASP A 83 17.96 -20.44 -6.75
CA ASP A 83 19.18 -20.39 -5.92
C ASP A 83 20.48 -20.62 -6.70
N PRO A 84 20.54 -21.53 -7.69
CA PRO A 84 21.77 -21.75 -8.47
C PRO A 84 21.99 -20.74 -9.60
N LEU A 85 21.12 -19.71 -9.76
CA LEU A 85 21.26 -18.75 -10.85
C LEU A 85 22.58 -17.98 -10.76
N PRO A 86 23.34 -17.87 -11.87
CA PRO A 86 24.60 -17.17 -11.88
C PRO A 86 24.46 -15.71 -11.45
N GLY A 87 25.32 -15.25 -10.56
CA GLY A 87 25.37 -13.86 -10.10
C GLY A 87 24.32 -13.48 -9.06
N ARG A 88 23.50 -14.43 -8.57
CA ARG A 88 22.52 -14.19 -7.50
C ARG A 88 23.13 -13.52 -6.28
N ASP A 89 24.34 -13.94 -5.86
CA ASP A 89 25.03 -13.33 -4.72
C ASP A 89 25.40 -11.86 -4.96
N LYS A 90 25.80 -11.50 -6.20
CA LYS A 90 26.08 -10.11 -6.56
C LYS A 90 24.83 -9.26 -6.57
N ILE A 91 23.71 -9.80 -7.09
CA ILE A 91 22.38 -9.17 -7.04
C ILE A 91 21.98 -8.92 -5.59
N ASN A 92 22.08 -9.92 -4.72
CA ASN A 92 21.78 -9.80 -3.29
C ASN A 92 22.65 -8.73 -2.61
N ALA A 93 23.97 -8.80 -2.80
CA ALA A 93 24.89 -7.82 -2.22
C ALA A 93 24.60 -6.38 -2.67
N ARG A 94 24.27 -6.18 -3.97
CA ARG A 94 23.92 -4.86 -4.49
C ARG A 94 22.59 -4.38 -3.94
N LEU A 95 21.57 -5.25 -3.85
CA LEU A 95 20.28 -4.93 -3.23
C LEU A 95 20.41 -4.59 -1.76
N ALA A 96 21.28 -5.29 -1.02
CA ALA A 96 21.56 -4.95 0.37
C ALA A 96 22.12 -3.53 0.51
N GLN A 97 23.03 -3.09 -0.38
CA GLN A 97 23.54 -1.71 -0.41
C GLN A 97 22.44 -0.69 -0.77
N LEU A 98 21.60 -1.00 -1.78
CA LEU A 98 20.53 -0.12 -2.23
C LEU A 98 19.42 0.02 -1.18
N LEU A 99 19.01 -1.07 -0.54
CA LEU A 99 17.95 -1.07 0.47
C LEU A 99 18.45 -0.57 1.84
N ALA A 100 19.76 -0.49 2.06
CA ALA A 100 20.35 0.25 3.18
C ALA A 100 20.16 1.77 3.07
N ILE A 101 19.88 2.31 1.88
CA ILE A 101 19.41 3.69 1.74
C ILE A 101 18.13 3.86 2.55
N GLY A 102 18.12 4.84 3.45
CA GLY A 102 17.07 5.03 4.43
C GLY A 102 15.73 5.51 3.88
N THR A 103 14.84 5.84 4.80
CA THR A 103 13.58 6.55 4.54
C THR A 103 13.39 7.64 5.57
N VAL A 104 12.63 8.66 5.24
CA VAL A 104 12.21 9.73 6.14
C VAL A 104 10.78 10.15 5.80
N SER A 105 9.93 10.39 6.82
CA SER A 105 8.63 11.02 6.65
C SER A 105 8.75 12.54 6.82
N ALA A 106 7.73 13.29 6.37
CA ALA A 106 7.58 14.69 6.77
C ALA A 106 7.34 14.80 8.28
N LEU A 107 7.60 15.99 8.83
CA LEU A 107 7.38 16.23 10.25
C LEU A 107 5.91 16.51 10.52
N GLN A 108 5.39 15.94 11.60
CA GLN A 108 4.12 16.35 12.20
C GLN A 108 4.39 17.15 13.48
N MET A 109 3.58 18.15 13.73
CA MET A 109 3.76 19.08 14.85
C MET A 109 2.72 18.84 15.93
N GLY A 110 3.16 18.75 17.19
CA GLY A 110 2.29 18.73 18.37
C GLY A 110 2.87 19.63 19.45
N GLY A 111 2.18 20.73 19.82
CA GLY A 111 2.71 21.72 20.74
C GLY A 111 4.10 22.22 20.35
N LYS A 112 5.11 22.00 21.21
CA LYS A 112 6.51 22.34 20.94
C LYS A 112 7.31 21.26 20.25
N TYR A 113 6.72 20.10 20.01
CA TYR A 113 7.39 18.92 19.48
C TYR A 113 7.18 18.75 17.99
N TYR A 114 8.18 18.11 17.35
CA TYR A 114 8.18 17.68 15.96
C TYR A 114 8.41 16.17 15.95
N PHE A 115 7.51 15.43 15.32
CA PHE A 115 7.51 13.97 15.24
C PHE A 115 7.73 13.55 13.79
N TYR A 116 8.50 12.49 13.58
CA TYR A 116 8.72 11.94 12.25
C TYR A 116 9.29 10.52 12.34
N THR A 117 9.09 9.74 11.31
CA THR A 117 9.72 8.42 11.19
C THR A 117 10.98 8.52 10.33
N ARG A 118 12.01 7.77 10.72
CA ARG A 118 13.25 7.62 9.96
C ARG A 118 13.76 6.19 10.09
N ARG A 119 14.25 5.65 8.98
CA ARG A 119 14.95 4.37 8.93
C ARG A 119 16.31 4.58 8.31
N GLU A 120 17.34 4.04 8.89
CA GLU A 120 18.72 4.16 8.44
C GLU A 120 19.40 2.78 8.37
N GLY A 121 20.32 2.63 7.43
CA GLY A 121 21.20 1.48 7.34
C GLY A 121 20.45 0.13 7.35
N ASN A 122 20.85 -0.74 8.25
CA ASN A 122 20.36 -2.12 8.37
C ASN A 122 19.11 -2.27 9.25
N GLN A 123 18.47 -1.19 9.67
CA GLN A 123 17.24 -1.27 10.43
C GLN A 123 16.14 -1.93 9.58
N ASN A 124 15.44 -2.91 10.15
CA ASN A 124 14.34 -3.58 9.47
C ASN A 124 13.09 -2.71 9.36
N GLN A 125 12.84 -1.88 10.39
CA GLN A 125 11.66 -1.04 10.52
C GLN A 125 12.05 0.42 10.76
N PRO A 126 11.22 1.39 10.34
CA PRO A 126 11.39 2.78 10.70
C PRO A 126 11.18 3.00 12.21
N ILE A 127 11.91 3.96 12.74
CA ILE A 127 11.86 4.39 14.14
C ILE A 127 11.10 5.71 14.22
N LEU A 128 10.20 5.87 15.19
CA LEU A 128 9.56 7.16 15.48
C LEU A 128 10.47 8.01 16.36
N TYR A 129 10.83 9.18 15.85
CA TYR A 129 11.61 10.19 16.55
C TYR A 129 10.75 11.34 16.99
N VAL A 130 11.22 12.04 18.03
CA VAL A 130 10.69 13.31 18.50
C VAL A 130 11.83 14.30 18.71
N ARG A 131 11.54 15.58 18.43
CA ARG A 131 12.44 16.71 18.64
C ARG A 131 11.67 17.84 19.32
N GLU A 132 12.27 18.48 20.33
CA GLU A 132 11.69 19.68 20.95
C GLU A 132 12.23 20.93 20.25
N GLY A 133 11.36 21.66 19.57
CA GLY A 133 11.72 22.81 18.74
C GLY A 133 12.54 22.42 17.50
N LEU A 134 12.66 23.35 16.56
CA LEU A 134 13.37 23.10 15.28
C LEU A 134 14.87 22.81 15.46
N GLN A 135 15.50 23.37 16.49
CA GLN A 135 16.92 23.23 16.76
C GLN A 135 17.25 22.17 17.82
N GLY A 136 16.23 21.51 18.36
CA GLY A 136 16.40 20.45 19.34
C GLY A 136 17.08 19.21 18.75
N ASN A 137 17.60 18.34 19.63
CA ASN A 137 18.16 17.07 19.22
C ASN A 137 17.06 16.02 19.00
N ASP A 138 17.30 15.13 18.05
CA ASP A 138 16.45 13.96 17.83
C ASP A 138 16.55 12.99 19.01
N ARG A 139 15.40 12.52 19.47
CA ARG A 139 15.27 11.49 20.47
C ARG A 139 14.38 10.39 19.93
N VAL A 140 14.80 9.14 20.12
CA VAL A 140 13.96 7.96 19.83
C VAL A 140 12.75 7.97 20.76
N LEU A 141 11.56 7.91 20.21
CA LEU A 141 10.31 7.76 20.96
C LEU A 141 9.80 6.32 20.92
N VAL A 142 9.67 5.72 19.73
CA VAL A 142 9.26 4.31 19.58
C VAL A 142 10.21 3.61 18.61
N ASP A 143 10.86 2.54 19.08
CA ASP A 143 11.74 1.69 18.30
C ASP A 143 11.23 0.25 18.28
N VAL A 144 10.47 -0.10 17.24
CA VAL A 144 9.88 -1.45 17.09
C VAL A 144 10.90 -2.51 16.74
N ASN A 145 12.10 -2.14 16.27
CA ASN A 145 13.19 -3.11 16.01
C ASN A 145 13.65 -3.83 17.30
N LYS A 146 13.36 -3.26 18.47
CA LYS A 146 13.67 -3.87 19.78
C LYS A 146 12.59 -4.83 20.28
N LEU A 147 11.41 -4.86 19.64
CA LEU A 147 10.28 -5.68 20.09
C LEU A 147 10.34 -7.12 19.55
N ALA A 148 10.98 -7.32 18.40
CA ALA A 148 11.15 -8.64 17.80
C ALA A 148 12.53 -8.73 17.14
N SER A 149 13.29 -9.79 17.47
CA SER A 149 14.66 -9.99 16.95
C SER A 149 14.71 -10.25 15.44
N ASP A 150 13.62 -10.78 14.87
CA ASP A 150 13.47 -11.03 13.43
C ASP A 150 12.95 -9.80 12.66
N GLY A 151 12.72 -8.67 13.34
CA GLY A 151 12.25 -7.41 12.75
C GLY A 151 10.83 -7.46 12.19
N THR A 152 10.03 -8.47 12.49
CA THR A 152 8.68 -8.65 11.93
C THR A 152 7.61 -7.83 12.64
N THR A 153 7.93 -7.11 13.73
CA THR A 153 7.02 -6.15 14.36
C THR A 153 7.11 -4.80 13.65
N ALA A 154 5.99 -4.33 13.11
CA ALA A 154 5.89 -3.08 12.39
C ALA A 154 5.26 -1.98 13.25
N LEU A 155 5.66 -0.70 13.02
CA LEU A 155 4.92 0.48 13.41
C LEU A 155 3.95 0.81 12.29
N ASP A 156 2.66 0.57 12.49
CA ASP A 156 1.66 0.69 11.44
C ASP A 156 1.16 2.12 11.26
N TRP A 157 0.97 2.84 12.37
CA TRP A 157 0.46 4.20 12.41
C TRP A 157 0.76 4.86 13.77
N TRP A 158 0.68 6.19 13.84
CA TRP A 158 0.81 6.96 15.07
C TRP A 158 0.12 8.32 14.95
N PHE A 159 -0.34 8.85 16.10
CA PHE A 159 -1.04 10.13 16.22
C PHE A 159 -0.58 10.85 17.49
N ALA A 160 0.03 12.02 17.34
CA ALA A 160 0.37 12.88 18.48
C ALA A 160 -0.86 13.66 18.97
N SER A 161 -0.92 13.94 20.29
CA SER A 161 -1.90 14.89 20.82
C SER A 161 -1.59 16.31 20.35
N GLU A 162 -2.61 17.20 20.37
CA GLU A 162 -2.47 18.56 19.88
C GLU A 162 -1.35 19.36 20.55
N ASP A 163 -1.13 19.19 21.85
CA ASP A 163 -0.04 19.76 22.61
C ASP A 163 1.27 18.96 22.56
N GLY A 164 1.25 17.81 21.89
CA GLY A 164 2.38 16.88 21.76
C GLY A 164 2.73 16.11 23.03
N LYS A 165 1.88 16.15 24.09
CA LYS A 165 2.16 15.48 25.36
C LYS A 165 2.17 13.96 25.22
N TYR A 166 1.27 13.41 24.44
CA TYR A 166 1.12 11.98 24.21
C TYR A 166 1.20 11.62 22.72
N VAL A 167 1.60 10.37 22.46
CA VAL A 167 1.49 9.75 21.13
C VAL A 167 0.79 8.41 21.29
N ALA A 168 -0.33 8.23 20.58
CA ALA A 168 -0.93 6.92 20.36
C ALA A 168 -0.29 6.29 19.12
N TYR A 169 0.06 5.00 19.19
CA TYR A 169 0.66 4.30 18.06
C TYR A 169 0.20 2.84 18.00
N GLY A 170 0.15 2.28 16.80
CA GLY A 170 -0.24 0.90 16.54
C GLY A 170 0.93 0.06 16.07
N THR A 171 1.03 -1.15 16.60
CA THR A 171 2.02 -2.14 16.17
C THR A 171 1.35 -3.45 15.80
N SER A 172 1.81 -4.09 14.72
CA SER A 172 1.40 -5.42 14.31
C SER A 172 2.61 -6.33 14.07
N ALA A 173 2.37 -7.63 14.02
CA ALA A 173 3.42 -8.63 13.81
C ALA A 173 3.21 -9.39 12.51
N SER A 174 4.32 -9.83 11.89
CA SER A 174 4.34 -10.74 10.74
C SER A 174 3.51 -10.26 9.53
N GLY A 175 3.36 -8.95 9.38
CA GLY A 175 2.60 -8.36 8.26
C GLY A 175 1.08 -8.52 8.35
N SER A 176 0.54 -8.89 9.53
CA SER A 176 -0.90 -9.09 9.73
C SER A 176 -1.72 -7.81 9.62
N GLU A 177 -1.11 -6.64 9.83
CA GLU A 177 -1.76 -5.33 9.91
C GLU A 177 -2.82 -5.20 11.02
N ILE A 178 -3.01 -6.22 11.84
CA ILE A 178 -3.92 -6.18 12.99
C ILE A 178 -3.18 -5.57 14.16
N SER A 179 -3.31 -4.25 14.30
CA SER A 179 -2.53 -3.48 15.26
C SER A 179 -3.09 -3.56 16.67
N THR A 180 -2.19 -3.47 17.65
CA THR A 180 -2.49 -3.11 19.04
C THR A 180 -2.07 -1.67 19.25
N LEU A 181 -3.03 -0.82 19.65
CA LEU A 181 -2.81 0.57 20.04
C LEU A 181 -2.16 0.62 21.42
N ARG A 182 -1.17 1.50 21.55
CA ARG A 182 -0.53 1.87 22.82
C ARG A 182 -0.36 3.37 22.90
N VAL A 183 -0.18 3.90 24.10
CA VAL A 183 0.04 5.32 24.35
C VAL A 183 1.37 5.53 25.06
N ILE A 184 2.16 6.50 24.61
CA ILE A 184 3.44 6.87 25.18
C ILE A 184 3.45 8.36 25.54
N GLU A 185 3.98 8.71 26.71
CA GLU A 185 4.20 10.11 27.09
C GLU A 185 5.47 10.64 26.39
N THR A 186 5.32 11.73 25.65
CA THR A 186 6.39 12.26 24.81
C THR A 186 7.62 12.70 25.61
N ALA A 187 7.44 13.39 26.73
CA ALA A 187 8.56 13.97 27.49
C ALA A 187 9.45 12.89 28.13
N SER A 188 8.83 11.94 28.82
CA SER A 188 9.54 10.87 29.55
C SER A 188 9.87 9.64 28.70
N GLY A 189 9.10 9.39 27.63
CA GLY A 189 9.12 8.13 26.91
C GLY A 189 8.47 6.98 27.68
N GLN A 190 7.69 7.28 28.72
CA GLN A 190 6.99 6.28 29.52
C GLN A 190 5.75 5.77 28.79
N LEU A 191 5.65 4.44 28.67
CA LEU A 191 4.45 3.77 28.14
C LEU A 191 3.33 3.84 29.20
N LEU A 192 2.13 4.27 28.78
CA LEU A 192 0.95 4.22 29.59
C LEU A 192 0.37 2.79 29.62
N PRO A 193 -0.51 2.47 30.59
CA PRO A 193 -1.09 1.13 30.68
C PRO A 193 -2.08 0.79 29.56
N ASP A 194 -2.52 1.79 28.81
CA ASP A 194 -3.53 1.67 27.77
C ASP A 194 -3.05 0.79 26.62
N ALA A 195 -3.77 -0.31 26.38
CA ALA A 195 -3.48 -1.26 25.30
C ALA A 195 -4.81 -1.71 24.67
N ILE A 196 -5.02 -1.34 23.41
CA ILE A 196 -6.28 -1.59 22.71
C ILE A 196 -5.97 -2.44 21.46
N GLU A 197 -6.50 -3.65 21.43
CA GLU A 197 -6.35 -4.55 20.30
C GLU A 197 -7.33 -4.22 19.15
N ARG A 198 -7.09 -4.84 17.97
CA ARG A 198 -7.98 -4.77 16.80
C ARG A 198 -8.14 -3.37 16.21
N THR A 199 -7.07 -2.60 16.25
CA THR A 199 -7.02 -1.21 15.74
C THR A 199 -6.34 -1.15 14.37
N ARG A 200 -6.63 -2.11 13.48
CA ARG A 200 -6.14 -2.12 12.09
C ARG A 200 -6.49 -0.81 11.40
N ALA A 201 -5.50 -0.16 10.75
CA ALA A 201 -5.66 1.09 10.02
C ALA A 201 -6.49 2.12 10.81
N ALA A 202 -6.20 2.29 12.11
CA ALA A 202 -7.01 3.13 13.00
C ALA A 202 -7.02 4.59 12.53
N SER A 203 -8.17 5.24 12.74
CA SER A 203 -8.30 6.68 12.78
C SER A 203 -8.44 7.11 14.23
N LEU A 204 -7.81 8.22 14.62
CA LEU A 204 -7.78 8.68 15.99
C LEU A 204 -7.79 10.22 16.07
N ALA A 205 -8.61 10.76 16.96
CA ALA A 205 -8.69 12.19 17.26
C ALA A 205 -8.58 12.42 18.78
N TRP A 206 -7.50 13.06 19.21
CA TRP A 206 -7.24 13.41 20.60
C TRP A 206 -8.16 14.52 21.09
N LYS A 207 -8.69 14.40 22.32
CA LYS A 207 -9.29 15.55 23.01
C LYS A 207 -8.20 16.54 23.38
N LEU A 208 -8.53 17.84 23.32
CA LEU A 208 -7.59 18.91 23.61
C LEU A 208 -7.06 18.92 25.05
N ASP A 209 -7.89 18.40 25.99
CA ASP A 209 -7.54 18.29 27.42
C ASP A 209 -6.71 17.03 27.74
N ASN A 210 -6.38 16.23 26.73
CA ASN A 210 -5.70 14.94 26.85
C ASN A 210 -6.41 13.92 27.77
N SER A 211 -7.69 14.09 28.05
CA SER A 211 -8.46 13.15 28.87
C SER A 211 -8.73 11.81 28.17
N GLY A 212 -8.56 11.76 26.84
CA GLY A 212 -8.79 10.58 26.01
C GLY A 212 -8.82 10.94 24.52
N PHE A 213 -9.33 10.03 23.73
CA PHE A 213 -9.41 10.17 22.28
C PHE A 213 -10.59 9.39 21.69
N PHE A 214 -11.11 9.89 20.57
CA PHE A 214 -11.99 9.12 19.69
C PHE A 214 -11.12 8.24 18.77
N TYR A 215 -11.54 7.00 18.56
CA TYR A 215 -10.75 6.07 17.74
C TYR A 215 -11.62 5.00 17.09
N THR A 216 -11.06 4.32 16.08
CA THR A 216 -11.76 3.23 15.39
C THR A 216 -11.22 1.86 15.81
N ARG A 217 -12.13 0.89 15.97
CA ARG A 217 -11.81 -0.47 16.38
C ARG A 217 -12.74 -1.48 15.70
N TYR A 218 -12.23 -2.67 15.46
CA TYR A 218 -12.96 -3.83 14.96
C TYR A 218 -13.53 -4.69 16.11
N PRO A 219 -14.57 -5.52 15.85
CA PRO A 219 -15.19 -6.38 16.87
C PRO A 219 -14.26 -7.50 17.32
N LYS A 220 -14.59 -8.12 18.46
CA LYS A 220 -13.99 -9.37 18.93
C LYS A 220 -14.63 -10.56 18.23
N LYS A 221 -13.90 -11.68 18.21
CA LYS A 221 -14.44 -12.96 17.80
C LYS A 221 -15.67 -13.31 18.66
N GLY A 222 -16.79 -13.62 18.00
CA GLY A 222 -18.06 -13.96 18.63
C GLY A 222 -18.98 -12.75 18.91
N GLU A 223 -18.56 -11.51 18.69
CA GLU A 223 -19.44 -10.31 18.72
C GLU A 223 -20.20 -10.12 17.41
N VAL A 224 -19.69 -10.69 16.32
CA VAL A 224 -20.26 -10.68 14.96
C VAL A 224 -20.25 -12.10 14.39
N PRO A 225 -20.94 -12.39 13.26
CA PRO A 225 -20.86 -13.68 12.59
C PRO A 225 -19.42 -14.09 12.29
N ALA A 226 -19.10 -15.37 12.43
CA ALA A 226 -17.75 -15.91 12.24
C ALA A 226 -17.20 -15.56 10.86
N GLY A 227 -15.96 -15.08 10.80
CA GLY A 227 -15.29 -14.62 9.57
C GLY A 227 -15.63 -13.18 9.18
N GLN A 228 -16.45 -12.47 9.93
CA GLN A 228 -16.80 -11.08 9.70
C GLN A 228 -16.09 -10.10 10.66
N GLU A 229 -15.16 -10.58 11.45
CA GLU A 229 -14.41 -9.76 12.43
C GLU A 229 -13.52 -8.70 11.75
N VAL A 230 -13.31 -8.79 10.45
CA VAL A 230 -12.57 -7.82 9.62
C VAL A 230 -13.44 -6.67 9.11
N TYR A 231 -14.73 -6.72 9.38
CA TYR A 231 -15.76 -5.71 9.09
C TYR A 231 -16.26 -5.09 10.39
N TYR A 232 -17.34 -4.31 10.37
CA TYR A 232 -17.92 -3.63 11.55
C TYR A 232 -16.93 -2.70 12.25
N ARG A 233 -16.16 -1.95 11.48
CA ARG A 233 -15.29 -0.92 12.06
C ARG A 233 -16.14 0.20 12.62
N HIS A 234 -16.08 0.40 13.94
CA HIS A 234 -16.87 1.39 14.64
C HIS A 234 -15.99 2.44 15.32
N VAL A 235 -16.59 3.59 15.65
CA VAL A 235 -15.96 4.68 16.41
C VAL A 235 -16.29 4.52 17.89
N PHE A 236 -15.26 4.57 18.72
CA PHE A 236 -15.34 4.54 20.18
C PHE A 236 -14.66 5.77 20.78
N TYR A 237 -14.94 6.04 22.04
CA TYR A 237 -14.19 7.00 22.85
C TYR A 237 -13.45 6.25 23.96
N HIS A 238 -12.13 6.46 24.06
CA HIS A 238 -11.29 5.92 25.11
C HIS A 238 -10.86 7.01 26.07
N ALA A 239 -11.15 6.86 27.37
CA ALA A 239 -10.60 7.70 28.42
C ALA A 239 -9.27 7.10 28.91
N LEU A 240 -8.20 7.90 28.96
CA LEU A 240 -6.89 7.40 29.34
C LEU A 240 -6.90 6.72 30.72
N GLY A 241 -6.22 5.57 30.81
CA GLY A 241 -6.09 4.79 32.04
C GLY A 241 -7.31 3.95 32.38
N THR A 242 -8.31 3.85 31.50
CA THR A 242 -9.50 3.03 31.72
C THR A 242 -9.44 1.70 30.96
N ASP A 243 -10.34 0.77 31.30
CA ASP A 243 -10.47 -0.50 30.59
C ASP A 243 -11.12 -0.30 29.21
N PRO A 244 -10.45 -0.61 28.09
CA PRO A 244 -11.00 -0.46 26.75
C PRO A 244 -12.27 -1.28 26.48
N ALA A 245 -12.54 -2.31 27.29
CA ALA A 245 -13.78 -3.07 27.19
C ALA A 245 -15.03 -2.26 27.56
N ARG A 246 -14.83 -1.12 28.24
CA ARG A 246 -15.91 -0.21 28.69
C ARG A 246 -16.02 1.04 27.82
N ASP A 247 -15.24 1.15 26.77
CA ASP A 247 -15.28 2.31 25.90
C ASP A 247 -16.67 2.48 25.27
N PRO A 248 -17.30 3.65 25.41
CA PRO A 248 -18.60 3.89 24.80
C PRO A 248 -18.48 3.91 23.27
N LEU A 249 -19.43 3.25 22.62
CA LEU A 249 -19.65 3.34 21.18
C LEU A 249 -20.20 4.73 20.84
N ILE A 250 -19.57 5.40 19.91
CA ILE A 250 -19.94 6.74 19.44
C ILE A 250 -20.69 6.68 18.11
N PHE A 251 -20.24 5.79 17.19
CA PHE A 251 -20.81 5.70 15.85
C PHE A 251 -20.56 4.33 15.22
N GLY A 252 -21.53 3.86 14.42
CA GLY A 252 -21.39 2.65 13.59
C GLY A 252 -22.47 1.60 13.87
N GLU A 253 -23.21 1.67 15.00
CA GLU A 253 -24.28 0.72 15.29
C GLU A 253 -25.42 0.80 14.27
N GLY A 254 -25.82 -0.38 13.77
CA GLY A 254 -26.90 -0.50 12.78
C GLY A 254 -26.52 -0.04 11.36
N ARG A 255 -25.26 0.31 11.12
CA ARG A 255 -24.74 0.68 9.82
C ARG A 255 -24.20 -0.55 9.07
N ASP A 256 -23.98 -0.40 7.77
CA ASP A 256 -23.44 -1.48 6.96
C ASP A 256 -22.04 -1.89 7.47
N PRO A 257 -21.78 -3.19 7.68
CA PRO A 257 -20.52 -3.69 8.20
C PRO A 257 -19.30 -3.35 7.32
N GLU A 258 -19.50 -3.11 6.02
CA GLU A 258 -18.44 -2.82 5.06
C GLU A 258 -18.07 -1.34 5.01
N TRP A 259 -18.80 -0.45 5.70
CA TRP A 259 -18.48 0.99 5.71
C TRP A 259 -17.38 1.34 6.71
N TRP A 260 -16.59 2.34 6.34
CA TRP A 260 -15.35 2.70 7.02
C TRP A 260 -15.38 4.10 7.63
N PRO A 261 -15.79 4.27 8.89
CA PRO A 261 -15.73 5.55 9.56
C PRO A 261 -14.29 5.93 9.93
N ASN A 262 -13.95 7.21 9.74
CA ASN A 262 -12.76 7.89 10.22
C ASN A 262 -13.18 9.09 11.06
N VAL A 263 -12.32 9.57 11.95
CA VAL A 263 -12.61 10.67 12.86
C VAL A 263 -11.58 11.78 12.77
N SER A 264 -12.05 13.02 12.90
CA SER A 264 -11.21 14.19 13.14
C SER A 264 -11.92 15.15 14.09
N LEU A 265 -11.15 16.01 14.77
CA LEU A 265 -11.66 16.97 15.73
C LEU A 265 -11.31 18.39 15.27
N SER A 266 -12.24 19.34 15.49
CA SER A 266 -11.94 20.75 15.24
C SER A 266 -10.85 21.28 16.18
N GLU A 267 -10.18 22.35 15.75
CA GLU A 267 -9.08 22.97 16.50
C GLU A 267 -9.48 23.51 17.88
N ASP A 268 -10.78 23.81 18.06
CA ASP A 268 -11.35 24.23 19.35
C ASP A 268 -11.90 23.07 20.19
N GLY A 269 -11.84 21.82 19.67
CA GLY A 269 -12.30 20.61 20.32
C GLY A 269 -13.81 20.47 20.42
N ARG A 270 -14.59 21.33 19.76
CA ARG A 270 -16.06 21.33 19.83
C ARG A 270 -16.69 20.32 18.87
N TRP A 271 -16.16 20.22 17.65
CA TRP A 271 -16.78 19.46 16.57
C TRP A 271 -16.06 18.16 16.29
N LEU A 272 -16.75 17.03 16.39
CA LEU A 272 -16.28 15.75 15.91
C LEU A 272 -16.83 15.52 14.50
N LEU A 273 -15.96 15.42 13.52
CA LEU A 273 -16.29 15.02 12.15
C LEU A 273 -16.05 13.53 12.00
N ILE A 274 -17.06 12.82 11.51
CA ILE A 274 -16.95 11.41 11.13
C ILE A 274 -17.09 11.36 9.61
N ASN A 275 -16.06 10.85 8.95
CA ASN A 275 -16.04 10.60 7.51
C ASN A 275 -16.20 9.10 7.30
N GLU A 276 -17.35 8.66 6.81
CA GLU A 276 -17.65 7.26 6.55
C GLU A 276 -17.49 6.93 5.08
N GLY A 277 -16.51 6.09 4.74
CA GLY A 277 -16.25 5.63 3.37
C GLY A 277 -17.12 4.44 3.00
N HIS A 278 -17.70 4.48 1.81
CA HIS A 278 -18.47 3.41 1.19
C HIS A 278 -17.77 2.95 -0.11
N GLY A 279 -16.65 2.29 0.03
CA GLY A 279 -15.75 1.99 -1.10
C GLY A 279 -14.90 3.21 -1.51
N TRP A 280 -14.59 3.33 -2.82
CA TRP A 280 -13.64 4.33 -3.33
C TRP A 280 -14.27 5.48 -4.11
N THR A 281 -15.61 5.49 -4.23
CA THR A 281 -16.35 6.52 -5.00
C THR A 281 -17.31 7.32 -4.15
N LYS A 282 -17.57 6.88 -2.89
CA LYS A 282 -18.56 7.52 -2.02
C LYS A 282 -18.05 7.65 -0.59
N THR A 283 -18.26 8.82 0.00
CA THR A 283 -18.12 9.05 1.44
C THR A 283 -19.32 9.83 1.95
N GLU A 284 -19.60 9.71 3.25
CA GLU A 284 -20.60 10.54 3.93
C GLU A 284 -19.98 11.20 5.15
N LEU A 285 -20.35 12.44 5.40
CA LEU A 285 -19.88 13.22 6.54
C LEU A 285 -20.98 13.33 7.59
N PHE A 286 -20.60 13.03 8.84
CA PHE A 286 -21.43 13.24 10.02
C PHE A 286 -20.71 14.20 10.96
N LEU A 287 -21.48 15.14 11.52
CA LEU A 287 -20.96 16.17 12.42
C LEU A 287 -21.64 16.07 13.79
N GLN A 288 -20.85 16.05 14.87
CA GLN A 288 -21.34 16.07 16.23
C GLN A 288 -20.81 17.29 16.99
N ASP A 289 -21.70 18.05 17.62
CA ASP A 289 -21.35 19.10 18.58
C ASP A 289 -21.12 18.45 19.96
N LEU A 290 -19.87 18.34 20.39
CA LEU A 290 -19.47 17.73 21.67
C LEU A 290 -19.87 18.56 22.90
N THR A 291 -20.34 19.80 22.74
CA THR A 291 -20.93 20.59 23.82
C THR A 291 -22.37 20.19 24.11
N SER A 292 -22.98 19.38 23.26
CA SER A 292 -24.30 18.82 23.38
C SER A 292 -24.24 17.31 23.59
N LYS A 293 -25.41 16.70 23.94
CA LYS A 293 -25.56 15.25 24.00
C LYS A 293 -26.19 14.66 22.72
N ASN A 294 -26.37 15.48 21.71
CA ASN A 294 -26.96 15.03 20.45
C ASN A 294 -26.05 14.06 19.71
N PRO A 295 -26.60 13.04 19.04
CA PRO A 295 -25.80 12.16 18.20
C PRO A 295 -25.22 12.90 17.00
N PRO A 296 -24.24 12.31 16.29
CA PRO A 296 -23.76 12.83 15.00
C PRO A 296 -24.90 13.00 13.99
N VAL A 297 -24.88 14.10 13.26
CA VAL A 297 -25.89 14.45 12.24
C VAL A 297 -25.21 14.40 10.87
N GLU A 298 -25.84 13.72 9.91
CA GLU A 298 -25.39 13.69 8.54
C GLU A 298 -25.47 15.08 7.89
N ILE A 299 -24.40 15.50 7.19
CA ILE A 299 -24.31 16.80 6.53
C ILE A 299 -24.12 16.69 5.01
N THR A 300 -24.04 15.47 4.48
CA THR A 300 -23.96 15.15 3.04
C THR A 300 -25.32 14.69 2.51
N THR A 301 -25.36 14.31 1.23
CA THR A 301 -26.63 14.08 0.52
C THR A 301 -26.93 12.61 0.24
N GLY A 302 -26.08 11.68 0.68
CA GLY A 302 -26.18 10.27 0.33
C GLY A 302 -25.87 9.94 -1.13
N LYS A 303 -25.40 10.93 -1.92
CA LYS A 303 -25.00 10.77 -3.32
C LYS A 303 -23.62 10.12 -3.45
N ASP A 304 -23.34 9.62 -4.65
CA ASP A 304 -22.12 8.90 -4.97
C ASP A 304 -20.95 9.86 -5.29
N PHE A 305 -20.50 10.58 -4.24
CA PHE A 305 -19.39 11.52 -4.26
C PHE A 305 -18.45 11.31 -3.07
N LEU A 306 -17.24 11.81 -3.21
CA LEU A 306 -16.23 11.82 -2.16
C LEU A 306 -16.20 13.16 -1.44
N TYR A 307 -16.15 13.13 -0.11
CA TYR A 307 -16.07 14.31 0.74
C TYR A 307 -14.98 14.10 1.79
N GLY A 308 -14.21 15.14 2.05
CA GLY A 308 -13.30 15.26 3.19
C GLY A 308 -13.46 16.61 3.84
N GLY A 309 -13.10 16.77 5.12
CA GLY A 309 -13.29 18.03 5.80
C GLY A 309 -12.14 18.39 6.74
N ASP A 310 -11.90 19.70 6.89
CA ASP A 310 -10.99 20.30 7.86
C ASP A 310 -11.64 21.54 8.50
N PHE A 311 -11.30 21.82 9.75
CA PHE A 311 -11.92 22.90 10.52
C PHE A 311 -10.96 24.05 10.75
N PHE A 312 -11.51 25.26 10.76
CA PHE A 312 -10.82 26.40 11.31
C PHE A 312 -11.76 27.58 11.55
N ALA A 313 -11.63 28.24 12.72
CA ALA A 313 -12.38 29.43 13.11
C ALA A 313 -13.92 29.26 12.95
N GLY A 314 -14.45 28.12 13.40
CA GLY A 314 -15.87 27.79 13.34
C GLY A 314 -16.40 27.47 11.95
N LYS A 315 -15.53 27.27 10.96
CA LYS A 315 -15.90 26.88 9.61
C LYS A 315 -15.38 25.49 9.29
N LEU A 316 -16.15 24.78 8.47
CA LEU A 316 -15.78 23.51 7.86
C LEU A 316 -15.40 23.75 6.39
N TYR A 317 -14.17 23.39 6.00
CA TYR A 317 -13.66 23.43 4.64
C TYR A 317 -13.76 22.02 4.07
N ILE A 318 -14.51 21.84 2.98
CA ILE A 318 -14.87 20.54 2.45
C ILE A 318 -14.24 20.37 1.07
N THR A 319 -13.36 19.37 0.93
CA THR A 319 -12.87 18.93 -0.37
C THR A 319 -13.86 17.91 -0.93
N THR A 320 -14.31 18.08 -2.19
CA THR A 320 -15.28 17.16 -2.80
C THR A 320 -15.15 17.10 -4.32
N ASN A 321 -15.51 15.94 -4.89
CA ASN A 321 -15.70 15.77 -6.33
C ASN A 321 -17.17 15.96 -6.79
N GLU A 322 -18.08 16.39 -5.91
CA GLU A 322 -19.47 16.68 -6.25
C GLU A 322 -19.53 17.74 -7.34
N ASP A 323 -20.06 17.37 -8.53
CA ASP A 323 -20.11 18.17 -9.75
C ASP A 323 -18.74 18.76 -10.17
N ALA A 324 -17.64 18.14 -9.74
CA ALA A 324 -16.26 18.58 -9.97
C ALA A 324 -15.31 17.37 -9.99
N PRO A 325 -15.23 16.58 -11.06
CA PRO A 325 -14.46 15.32 -11.08
C PRO A 325 -12.97 15.48 -10.78
N ARG A 326 -12.41 16.68 -10.83
CA ARG A 326 -11.03 17.00 -10.39
C ARG A 326 -10.97 17.68 -9.03
N TYR A 327 -12.06 17.61 -8.27
CA TYR A 327 -12.29 18.17 -6.95
C TYR A 327 -12.27 19.69 -6.85
N ARG A 328 -12.97 20.18 -5.84
CA ARG A 328 -13.06 21.58 -5.44
C ARG A 328 -13.11 21.70 -3.92
N VAL A 329 -12.92 22.90 -3.39
CA VAL A 329 -13.12 23.19 -1.95
C VAL A 329 -14.39 23.99 -1.77
N MET A 330 -15.27 23.48 -0.92
CA MET A 330 -16.46 24.18 -0.42
C MET A 330 -16.19 24.65 1.02
N VAL A 331 -16.99 25.62 1.50
CA VAL A 331 -16.93 26.09 2.89
C VAL A 331 -18.34 26.26 3.45
N ALA A 332 -18.52 25.89 4.73
CA ALA A 332 -19.74 26.13 5.49
C ALA A 332 -19.42 26.60 6.91
N ASP A 333 -20.37 27.24 7.57
CA ASP A 333 -20.32 27.45 9.01
C ASP A 333 -20.59 26.13 9.73
N ALA A 334 -19.76 25.76 10.71
CA ALA A 334 -19.90 24.48 11.42
C ALA A 334 -21.24 24.34 12.16
N THR A 335 -21.86 25.45 12.56
CA THR A 335 -23.20 25.46 13.16
C THR A 335 -24.35 25.29 12.16
N HIS A 336 -24.06 25.42 10.86
CA HIS A 336 -25.00 25.28 9.75
C HIS A 336 -24.36 24.49 8.60
N ALA A 337 -23.80 23.31 8.94
CA ALA A 337 -22.95 22.55 8.03
C ALA A 337 -23.70 21.68 7.01
N GLN A 338 -25.06 21.74 6.94
CA GLN A 338 -25.85 21.01 5.98
C GLN A 338 -25.52 21.42 4.55
N ARG A 339 -25.64 20.50 3.60
CA ARG A 339 -25.18 20.63 2.19
C ARG A 339 -25.69 21.91 1.51
N GLU A 340 -26.92 22.34 1.78
CA GLU A 340 -27.51 23.53 1.17
C GLU A 340 -26.84 24.85 1.57
N ASN A 341 -26.05 24.85 2.66
CA ASN A 341 -25.33 26.01 3.15
C ASN A 341 -23.89 26.12 2.62
N TRP A 342 -23.43 25.12 1.85
CA TRP A 342 -22.08 25.11 1.35
C TRP A 342 -21.89 26.13 0.21
N LYS A 343 -20.78 26.83 0.26
CA LYS A 343 -20.37 27.81 -0.76
C LYS A 343 -19.06 27.35 -1.39
N GLU A 344 -18.94 27.45 -2.71
CA GLU A 344 -17.70 27.19 -3.39
C GLU A 344 -16.64 28.23 -2.96
N LEU A 345 -15.47 27.73 -2.56
CA LEU A 345 -14.34 28.55 -2.11
C LEU A 345 -13.18 28.50 -3.11
N ILE A 346 -12.78 27.30 -3.51
CA ILE A 346 -11.75 27.07 -4.54
C ILE A 346 -12.40 26.19 -5.61
N PRO A 347 -12.61 26.71 -6.83
CA PRO A 347 -13.22 25.93 -7.90
C PRO A 347 -12.28 24.85 -8.43
N GLN A 348 -12.84 23.87 -9.12
CA GLN A 348 -12.09 22.88 -9.88
C GLN A 348 -11.15 23.55 -10.89
N SER A 349 -9.98 22.94 -11.12
CA SER A 349 -8.99 23.35 -12.12
C SER A 349 -8.68 22.23 -13.12
N ASP A 350 -7.72 22.45 -14.01
CA ASP A 350 -7.17 21.43 -14.91
C ASP A 350 -6.28 20.39 -14.17
N ALA A 351 -5.75 20.76 -13.00
CA ALA A 351 -5.07 19.83 -12.08
C ALA A 351 -6.08 19.21 -11.09
N VAL A 352 -5.81 17.99 -10.66
CA VAL A 352 -6.64 17.26 -9.69
C VAL A 352 -6.27 17.70 -8.27
N LEU A 353 -7.22 18.23 -7.51
CA LEU A 353 -7.02 18.56 -6.11
C LEU A 353 -6.98 17.27 -5.27
N GLN A 354 -5.82 16.96 -4.69
CA GLN A 354 -5.63 15.79 -3.83
C GLN A 354 -6.11 16.04 -2.39
N GLY A 355 -6.07 17.28 -1.94
CA GLY A 355 -6.55 17.70 -0.63
C GLY A 355 -6.23 19.16 -0.34
N ALA A 356 -6.95 19.71 0.64
CA ALA A 356 -6.71 21.05 1.17
C ALA A 356 -6.82 21.02 2.68
N SER A 357 -5.89 21.70 3.38
CA SER A 357 -5.86 21.79 4.85
C SER A 357 -5.55 23.20 5.31
N VAL A 358 -6.04 23.55 6.51
CA VAL A 358 -5.77 24.88 7.09
C VAL A 358 -4.42 24.87 7.79
N THR A 359 -3.59 25.84 7.42
CA THR A 359 -2.23 26.00 7.94
C THR A 359 -1.89 27.47 8.09
N GLY A 360 -1.51 27.92 9.29
CA GLY A 360 -1.14 29.33 9.56
C GLY A 360 -2.21 30.33 9.13
N GLY A 361 -3.49 30.00 9.29
CA GLY A 361 -4.61 30.83 8.85
C GLY A 361 -4.74 30.96 7.33
N LYS A 362 -4.24 29.99 6.55
CA LYS A 362 -4.32 29.89 5.11
C LYS A 362 -4.72 28.47 4.71
N LEU A 363 -5.07 28.23 3.46
CA LEU A 363 -5.31 26.90 2.89
C LEU A 363 -4.09 26.44 2.08
N LEU A 364 -3.46 25.35 2.51
CA LEU A 364 -2.50 24.61 1.71
C LEU A 364 -3.27 23.60 0.87
N ALA A 365 -3.17 23.71 -0.46
CA ALA A 365 -3.79 22.80 -1.40
C ALA A 365 -2.72 22.04 -2.19
N GLN A 366 -2.81 20.72 -2.17
CA GLN A 366 -1.98 19.82 -2.96
C GLN A 366 -2.75 19.39 -4.20
N TYR A 367 -2.12 19.54 -5.34
CA TYR A 367 -2.66 19.14 -6.63
C TYR A 367 -1.78 18.10 -7.29
N GLU A 368 -2.37 17.35 -8.20
CA GLU A 368 -1.68 16.49 -9.15
C GLU A 368 -1.99 16.97 -10.58
N HIS A 369 -0.94 17.20 -11.35
CA HIS A 369 -1.04 17.60 -12.75
C HIS A 369 -0.13 16.71 -13.60
N ASN A 370 -0.74 15.96 -14.52
CA ASN A 370 -0.04 14.99 -15.36
C ASN A 370 0.81 14.01 -14.53
N ALA A 371 0.22 13.44 -13.47
CA ALA A 371 0.86 12.50 -12.54
C ALA A 371 2.07 13.07 -11.76
N THR A 372 2.15 14.40 -11.59
CA THR A 372 3.17 15.07 -10.78
C THR A 372 2.53 16.07 -9.82
N SER A 373 3.17 16.31 -8.68
CA SER A 373 2.57 17.16 -7.64
C SER A 373 2.81 18.65 -7.88
N GLU A 374 1.83 19.46 -7.44
CA GLU A 374 1.93 20.91 -7.25
C GLU A 374 1.42 21.27 -5.86
N LEU A 375 2.04 22.27 -5.22
CA LEU A 375 1.57 22.84 -3.95
C LEU A 375 1.20 24.31 -4.14
N LYS A 376 -0.02 24.68 -3.71
CA LYS A 376 -0.55 26.05 -3.82
C LYS A 376 -1.07 26.53 -2.47
N LEU A 377 -0.84 27.81 -2.18
CA LEU A 377 -1.31 28.47 -0.98
C LEU A 377 -2.43 29.43 -1.32
N PHE A 378 -3.55 29.34 -0.59
CA PHE A 378 -4.71 30.21 -0.74
C PHE A 378 -5.03 30.93 0.56
N GLY A 379 -5.66 32.08 0.47
CA GLY A 379 -6.32 32.71 1.61
C GLY A 379 -7.59 31.97 2.01
N LEU A 380 -8.08 32.20 3.23
CA LEU A 380 -9.36 31.65 3.68
C LEU A 380 -10.58 32.23 2.89
N ASP A 381 -10.35 33.23 2.05
CA ASP A 381 -11.29 33.80 1.09
C ASP A 381 -11.25 33.08 -0.29
N GLY A 382 -10.42 32.05 -0.44
CA GLY A 382 -10.25 31.29 -1.67
C GLY A 382 -9.32 31.91 -2.70
N LYS A 383 -8.74 33.10 -2.43
CA LYS A 383 -7.78 33.73 -3.35
C LYS A 383 -6.44 33.04 -3.30
N LYS A 384 -5.90 32.68 -4.46
CA LYS A 384 -4.55 32.15 -4.57
C LYS A 384 -3.53 33.19 -4.12
N LEU A 385 -2.68 32.84 -3.17
CA LEU A 385 -1.61 33.68 -2.63
C LEU A 385 -0.28 33.39 -3.31
N ALA A 386 0.05 32.11 -3.49
CA ALA A 386 1.34 31.70 -4.06
C ALA A 386 1.31 30.26 -4.56
N ASP A 387 2.25 29.95 -5.46
CA ASP A 387 2.70 28.58 -5.72
C ASP A 387 3.94 28.30 -4.82
N ILE A 388 3.97 27.13 -4.20
CA ILE A 388 5.15 26.66 -3.45
C ILE A 388 6.05 25.92 -4.43
N SER A 389 7.23 26.45 -4.68
CA SER A 389 8.19 25.84 -5.61
C SER A 389 8.68 24.50 -5.11
N LEU A 390 8.58 23.48 -5.94
CA LEU A 390 9.12 22.15 -5.70
C LEU A 390 10.53 22.04 -6.29
N PRO A 391 11.39 21.12 -5.78
CA PRO A 391 12.79 21.00 -6.22
C PRO A 391 12.97 20.56 -7.67
N ALA A 392 12.04 19.75 -8.15
CA ALA A 392 12.02 19.17 -9.50
C ALA A 392 10.60 18.69 -9.87
N ILE A 393 10.44 18.10 -11.06
CA ILE A 393 9.25 17.31 -11.39
C ILE A 393 9.29 16.04 -10.54
N GLY A 394 8.24 15.83 -9.73
CA GLY A 394 8.20 14.71 -8.79
C GLY A 394 6.92 14.62 -8.01
N ASN A 395 6.97 13.98 -6.87
CA ASN A 395 5.86 13.71 -5.99
C ASN A 395 6.07 14.32 -4.60
N VAL A 396 5.05 15.00 -4.11
CA VAL A 396 4.94 15.45 -2.71
C VAL A 396 4.26 14.35 -1.90
N PHE A 397 4.90 13.91 -0.85
CA PHE A 397 4.33 12.99 0.12
C PHE A 397 4.34 13.60 1.52
N ASP A 398 3.43 13.18 2.39
CA ASP A 398 3.35 13.59 3.81
C ASP A 398 3.41 15.11 4.01
N SER A 399 2.59 15.89 3.34
CA SER A 399 2.51 17.32 3.63
C SER A 399 1.84 17.56 4.99
N SER A 400 2.43 18.42 5.83
CA SER A 400 1.91 18.73 7.15
C SER A 400 2.06 20.22 7.50
N GLY A 401 1.06 20.74 8.19
CA GLY A 401 1.04 22.08 8.76
C GLY A 401 0.09 22.11 9.95
N ARG A 402 0.10 23.22 10.68
CA ARG A 402 -0.86 23.48 11.75
C ARG A 402 -1.51 24.84 11.57
N TYR A 403 -2.76 24.95 11.97
CA TYR A 403 -3.53 26.21 11.88
C TYR A 403 -2.86 27.37 12.64
N ASP A 404 -2.12 27.07 13.74
CA ASP A 404 -1.46 28.02 14.64
C ASP A 404 0.04 28.22 14.34
N ARG A 405 0.58 27.62 13.25
CA ARG A 405 2.00 27.70 12.87
C ARG A 405 2.18 28.35 11.50
N ASN A 406 3.20 29.21 11.41
CA ASN A 406 3.53 29.89 10.15
C ASN A 406 4.56 29.10 9.31
N GLU A 407 4.43 27.78 9.33
CA GLU A 407 5.31 26.86 8.59
C GLU A 407 4.58 25.58 8.19
N ILE A 408 5.05 24.98 7.11
CA ILE A 408 4.68 23.64 6.69
C ILE A 408 5.93 22.81 6.45
N PHE A 409 5.75 21.49 6.52
CA PHE A 409 6.72 20.52 6.05
C PHE A 409 6.10 19.66 4.98
N PHE A 410 6.88 19.33 3.96
CA PHE A 410 6.47 18.35 2.96
C PHE A 410 7.63 17.45 2.58
N GLY A 411 7.35 16.18 2.38
CA GLY A 411 8.25 15.23 1.75
C GLY A 411 8.21 15.39 0.24
N PHE A 412 9.37 15.27 -0.42
CA PHE A 412 9.49 15.29 -1.87
C PHE A 412 10.41 14.18 -2.35
N GLN A 413 10.03 13.53 -3.46
CA GLN A 413 10.84 12.55 -4.15
C GLN A 413 10.54 12.54 -5.64
N SER A 414 11.43 11.93 -6.43
CA SER A 414 11.15 11.56 -7.81
C SER A 414 11.86 10.24 -8.14
N PHE A 415 11.79 9.78 -9.38
CA PHE A 415 12.56 8.59 -9.79
C PHE A 415 14.06 8.74 -9.55
N THR A 416 14.58 9.98 -9.62
CA THR A 416 16.02 10.29 -9.51
C THR A 416 16.37 11.17 -8.30
N VAL A 417 15.38 11.61 -7.52
CA VAL A 417 15.60 12.41 -6.31
C VAL A 417 15.22 11.57 -5.11
N PRO A 418 16.17 11.22 -4.21
CA PRO A 418 15.89 10.51 -2.98
C PRO A 418 14.90 11.29 -2.08
N PRO A 419 14.13 10.59 -1.22
CA PRO A 419 13.20 11.22 -0.30
C PRO A 419 13.88 12.31 0.51
N SER A 420 13.32 13.51 0.47
CA SER A 420 13.81 14.71 1.11
C SER A 420 12.66 15.47 1.74
N VAL A 421 12.89 16.09 2.90
CA VAL A 421 11.88 16.88 3.59
C VAL A 421 12.24 18.36 3.49
N TYR A 422 11.28 19.16 3.10
CA TYR A 422 11.40 20.61 2.96
C TYR A 422 10.54 21.30 4.01
N ARG A 423 11.03 22.40 4.53
CA ARG A 423 10.29 23.35 5.36
C ARG A 423 9.98 24.60 4.54
N VAL A 424 8.74 25.06 4.60
CA VAL A 424 8.33 26.34 4.00
C VAL A 424 7.91 27.30 5.10
N ASN A 425 8.43 28.52 5.06
CA ASN A 425 7.92 29.61 5.86
C ASN A 425 6.77 30.29 5.11
N LEU A 426 5.58 30.36 5.72
CA LEU A 426 4.37 30.89 5.07
C LEU A 426 4.32 32.42 4.98
N THR A 427 5.27 33.16 5.56
CA THR A 427 5.35 34.61 5.44
C THR A 427 5.95 35.02 4.10
N ASP A 428 7.05 34.39 3.69
CA ASP A 428 7.78 34.70 2.46
C ASP A 428 7.71 33.56 1.40
N VAL A 429 7.02 32.50 1.73
CA VAL A 429 6.78 31.29 0.91
C VAL A 429 8.09 30.65 0.40
N LYS A 430 9.16 30.76 1.20
CA LYS A 430 10.44 30.16 0.86
C LYS A 430 10.57 28.75 1.38
N SER A 431 10.90 27.84 0.46
CA SER A 431 11.26 26.46 0.78
C SER A 431 12.74 26.33 1.13
N ALA A 432 13.05 25.58 2.18
CA ALA A 432 14.41 25.23 2.56
C ALA A 432 14.48 23.72 2.81
N LEU A 433 15.55 23.07 2.33
CA LEU A 433 15.80 21.67 2.65
C LEU A 433 16.00 21.53 4.16
N TRP A 434 15.18 20.69 4.81
CA TRP A 434 15.28 20.41 6.23
C TRP A 434 16.03 19.10 6.50
N SER A 435 15.71 18.05 5.73
CA SER A 435 16.36 16.75 5.83
C SER A 435 16.32 16.04 4.47
N LYS A 436 17.31 15.20 4.21
CA LYS A 436 17.33 14.32 3.03
C LYS A 436 17.83 12.94 3.41
N VAL A 437 17.44 11.96 2.64
CA VAL A 437 18.03 10.63 2.69
C VAL A 437 19.30 10.64 1.84
N ASP A 438 20.43 10.26 2.44
CA ASP A 438 21.68 10.12 1.71
C ASP A 438 21.67 8.82 0.90
N ALA A 439 22.00 8.93 -0.38
CA ALA A 439 22.08 7.80 -1.33
C ALA A 439 23.45 7.76 -2.03
N PRO A 440 24.57 7.65 -1.28
CA PRO A 440 25.90 7.77 -1.85
C PRO A 440 26.26 6.65 -2.82
N SER A 441 25.54 5.55 -2.78
CA SER A 441 25.73 4.40 -3.68
C SER A 441 25.02 4.56 -5.04
N ILE A 442 24.33 5.69 -5.27
CA ILE A 442 23.57 5.98 -6.49
C ILE A 442 24.04 7.31 -7.09
N ASP A 443 24.50 7.27 -8.34
CA ASP A 443 24.65 8.49 -9.15
C ASP A 443 23.35 8.77 -9.90
N SER A 444 22.45 9.51 -9.30
CA SER A 444 21.16 9.88 -9.90
C SER A 444 21.33 10.71 -11.18
N SER A 445 22.44 11.41 -11.34
CA SER A 445 22.69 12.26 -12.51
C SER A 445 22.91 11.47 -13.80
N ALA A 446 23.20 10.17 -13.68
CA ALA A 446 23.40 9.26 -14.82
C ALA A 446 22.07 8.84 -15.49
N TYR A 447 20.94 9.18 -14.90
CA TYR A 447 19.62 8.72 -15.38
C TYR A 447 18.78 9.87 -15.92
N ASP A 448 17.88 9.51 -16.85
CA ASP A 448 16.91 10.41 -17.47
C ASP A 448 15.48 9.91 -17.21
N VAL A 449 14.55 10.85 -17.10
CA VAL A 449 13.13 10.59 -16.89
C VAL A 449 12.37 11.30 -18.01
N GLN A 450 11.62 10.55 -18.80
CA GLN A 450 10.77 11.07 -19.85
C GLN A 450 9.32 10.72 -19.55
N GLN A 451 8.41 11.68 -19.69
CA GLN A 451 6.99 11.39 -19.78
C GLN A 451 6.57 11.34 -21.23
N VAL A 452 6.02 10.22 -21.65
CA VAL A 452 5.54 9.98 -23.01
C VAL A 452 4.03 9.73 -22.99
N TRP A 453 3.38 9.94 -24.13
CA TRP A 453 1.94 9.71 -24.29
C TRP A 453 1.69 8.73 -25.41
N TYR A 454 0.84 7.77 -25.18
CA TYR A 454 0.41 6.80 -26.19
C TYR A 454 -1.10 6.73 -26.27
N SER A 455 -1.62 6.11 -27.33
CA SER A 455 -3.07 5.93 -27.48
C SER A 455 -3.44 4.51 -27.08
N SER A 456 -4.44 4.40 -26.19
CA SER A 456 -5.12 3.15 -25.91
C SER A 456 -5.94 2.68 -27.10
N LYS A 457 -6.50 1.49 -27.03
CA LYS A 457 -7.31 0.85 -28.07
C LYS A 457 -8.51 1.70 -28.51
N ASP A 458 -9.12 2.43 -27.61
CA ASP A 458 -10.25 3.33 -27.85
C ASP A 458 -9.84 4.75 -28.25
N GLY A 459 -8.54 5.02 -28.40
CA GLY A 459 -7.96 6.31 -28.73
C GLY A 459 -7.66 7.22 -27.54
N THR A 460 -8.02 6.82 -26.33
CA THR A 460 -7.70 7.56 -25.10
C THR A 460 -6.19 7.77 -24.98
N LYS A 461 -5.76 9.00 -24.67
CA LYS A 461 -4.35 9.33 -24.44
C LYS A 461 -3.96 8.96 -23.01
N VAL A 462 -2.96 8.12 -22.87
CA VAL A 462 -2.47 7.61 -21.61
C VAL A 462 -1.00 8.01 -21.43
N PRO A 463 -0.60 8.62 -20.29
CA PRO A 463 0.80 8.93 -20.04
C PRO A 463 1.55 7.72 -19.49
N MET A 464 2.87 7.75 -19.70
CA MET A 464 3.79 6.77 -19.15
C MET A 464 5.12 7.44 -18.86
N PHE A 465 5.69 7.19 -17.69
CA PHE A 465 7.08 7.55 -17.41
C PHE A 465 8.01 6.47 -17.94
N VAL A 466 9.09 6.87 -18.58
CA VAL A 466 10.18 6.00 -19.05
C VAL A 466 11.47 6.48 -18.41
N VAL A 467 12.10 5.62 -17.63
CA VAL A 467 13.29 5.93 -16.83
C VAL A 467 14.42 4.99 -17.21
N GLY A 468 15.62 5.52 -17.41
CA GLY A 468 16.77 4.73 -17.73
C GLY A 468 18.06 5.55 -17.76
N LYS A 469 19.19 4.95 -18.08
CA LYS A 469 20.45 5.71 -18.24
C LYS A 469 20.33 6.77 -19.33
N LYS A 470 20.99 7.90 -19.15
CA LYS A 470 21.11 8.92 -20.21
C LYS A 470 21.71 8.33 -21.47
N GLY A 471 21.15 8.68 -22.62
CA GLY A 471 21.67 8.24 -23.91
C GLY A 471 21.34 6.80 -24.30
N ILE A 472 20.31 6.19 -23.69
CA ILE A 472 19.83 4.87 -24.12
C ILE A 472 19.47 4.90 -25.62
N GLU A 473 20.09 4.02 -26.36
CA GLU A 473 19.80 3.81 -27.80
C GLU A 473 18.45 3.07 -27.94
N LYS A 474 17.57 3.61 -28.79
CA LYS A 474 16.31 2.93 -29.16
C LYS A 474 16.60 1.90 -30.27
N ASN A 475 17.26 0.81 -29.90
CA ASN A 475 17.67 -0.27 -30.80
C ASN A 475 16.69 -1.47 -30.82
N GLY A 476 15.65 -1.41 -30.00
CA GLY A 476 14.64 -2.47 -29.86
C GLY A 476 15.07 -3.65 -29.00
N LYS A 477 16.19 -3.58 -28.27
CA LYS A 477 16.74 -4.71 -27.50
C LYS A 477 17.07 -4.39 -26.04
N ASN A 478 16.68 -3.21 -25.55
CA ASN A 478 16.94 -2.91 -24.14
C ASN A 478 16.04 -3.74 -23.26
N PRO A 479 16.57 -4.40 -22.22
CA PRO A 479 15.73 -5.05 -21.21
C PRO A 479 14.82 -4.00 -20.58
N THR A 480 13.52 -4.24 -20.64
CA THR A 480 12.52 -3.27 -20.18
C THR A 480 11.57 -3.91 -19.18
N LEU A 481 11.36 -3.22 -18.07
CA LEU A 481 10.40 -3.62 -17.04
C LEU A 481 9.27 -2.59 -17.01
N LEU A 482 8.08 -3.00 -17.46
CA LEU A 482 6.88 -2.19 -17.47
C LEU A 482 6.01 -2.52 -16.25
N THR A 483 5.51 -1.50 -15.58
CA THR A 483 4.57 -1.62 -14.45
C THR A 483 3.38 -0.69 -14.62
N GLY A 484 2.29 -1.03 -13.94
CA GLY A 484 1.06 -0.24 -13.86
C GLY A 484 0.19 -0.73 -12.69
N TYR A 485 -0.84 0.04 -12.35
CA TYR A 485 -1.79 -0.34 -11.29
C TYR A 485 -3.24 -0.30 -11.77
N GLY A 486 -3.79 0.86 -12.08
CA GLY A 486 -5.09 1.05 -12.74
C GLY A 486 -6.28 0.58 -11.88
N GLY A 487 -6.50 1.19 -10.72
CA GLY A 487 -7.64 0.92 -9.87
C GLY A 487 -7.62 1.70 -8.56
N PHE A 488 -8.74 1.67 -7.85
CA PHE A 488 -8.88 2.20 -6.49
C PHE A 488 -8.56 3.70 -6.35
N ASN A 489 -8.66 4.46 -7.42
CA ASN A 489 -8.31 5.89 -7.40
C ASN A 489 -6.87 6.14 -6.93
N VAL A 490 -5.92 5.24 -7.28
CA VAL A 490 -4.51 5.32 -6.90
C VAL A 490 -3.67 5.81 -8.06
N SER A 491 -3.06 7.00 -7.93
CA SER A 491 -2.09 7.51 -8.91
C SER A 491 -0.73 6.85 -8.78
N LEU A 492 -0.08 6.55 -9.91
CA LEU A 492 1.32 6.19 -9.98
C LEU A 492 2.17 7.42 -10.28
N THR A 493 2.71 8.05 -9.24
CA THR A 493 3.53 9.25 -9.33
C THR A 493 5.03 8.93 -9.26
N PRO A 494 5.92 9.84 -9.70
CA PRO A 494 7.37 9.65 -9.64
C PRO A 494 7.87 9.36 -8.24
N THR A 495 8.30 8.12 -7.97
CA THR A 495 8.72 7.64 -6.67
C THR A 495 10.13 7.06 -6.73
N PHE A 496 10.95 7.35 -5.71
CA PHE A 496 12.32 6.85 -5.60
C PHE A 496 12.33 5.37 -5.22
N ASN A 497 12.38 4.51 -6.22
CA ASN A 497 12.49 3.06 -6.01
C ASN A 497 13.95 2.63 -6.00
N ARG A 498 14.49 2.37 -4.81
CA ARG A 498 15.89 2.01 -4.59
C ARG A 498 16.31 0.74 -5.32
N SER A 499 15.48 -0.29 -5.30
CA SER A 499 15.80 -1.58 -5.93
C SER A 499 15.84 -1.49 -7.46
N MET A 500 15.13 -0.51 -8.05
CA MET A 500 15.10 -0.30 -9.50
C MET A 500 16.44 0.14 -10.06
N TYR A 501 17.32 0.72 -9.24
CA TYR A 501 18.66 1.11 -9.67
C TYR A 501 19.51 -0.09 -10.06
N LEU A 502 19.35 -1.24 -9.40
CA LEU A 502 19.97 -2.48 -9.85
C LEU A 502 19.62 -2.79 -11.31
N TRP A 503 18.33 -2.67 -11.67
CA TRP A 503 17.87 -2.89 -13.05
C TRP A 503 18.49 -1.90 -14.04
N MET A 504 18.43 -0.62 -13.71
CA MET A 504 18.93 0.45 -14.57
C MET A 504 20.47 0.44 -14.70
N GLU A 505 21.20 0.06 -13.65
CA GLU A 505 22.67 -0.11 -13.67
C GLU A 505 23.11 -1.12 -14.70
N HIS A 506 22.29 -2.14 -15.00
CA HIS A 506 22.53 -3.17 -16.00
C HIS A 506 21.90 -2.84 -17.37
N GLY A 507 21.61 -1.56 -17.62
CA GLY A 507 21.09 -1.09 -18.91
C GLY A 507 19.57 -1.28 -19.09
N GLY A 508 18.87 -1.65 -18.02
CA GLY A 508 17.42 -1.82 -18.05
C GLY A 508 16.67 -0.48 -18.12
N ILE A 509 15.54 -0.49 -18.84
CA ILE A 509 14.54 0.59 -18.84
C ILE A 509 13.44 0.24 -17.84
N TYR A 510 13.01 1.23 -17.06
CA TYR A 510 11.85 1.12 -16.20
C TYR A 510 10.73 2.01 -16.74
N ALA A 511 9.57 1.43 -17.01
CA ALA A 511 8.41 2.13 -17.53
C ALA A 511 7.23 2.02 -16.57
N VAL A 512 6.57 3.15 -16.28
CA VAL A 512 5.42 3.25 -15.36
C VAL A 512 4.24 3.85 -16.11
N ALA A 513 3.25 3.03 -16.42
CA ALA A 513 2.04 3.46 -17.14
C ALA A 513 0.98 3.97 -16.17
N ASN A 514 0.44 5.16 -16.44
CA ASN A 514 -0.60 5.83 -15.65
C ASN A 514 -1.98 5.46 -16.21
N LEU A 515 -2.49 4.30 -15.82
CA LEU A 515 -3.66 3.67 -16.42
C LEU A 515 -4.97 4.28 -15.90
N ARG A 516 -6.03 4.21 -16.70
CA ARG A 516 -7.40 4.45 -16.20
C ARG A 516 -7.68 3.56 -14.98
N GLY A 517 -8.56 4.01 -14.08
CA GLY A 517 -8.77 3.41 -12.76
C GLY A 517 -7.92 4.04 -11.66
N GLY A 518 -6.83 4.74 -12.01
CA GLY A 518 -6.07 5.61 -11.11
C GLY A 518 -6.72 6.98 -10.90
N ALA A 519 -6.03 7.87 -10.17
CA ALA A 519 -6.51 9.21 -9.84
C ALA A 519 -5.88 10.34 -10.67
N GLU A 520 -4.96 10.04 -11.58
CA GLU A 520 -4.08 11.01 -12.25
C GLU A 520 -4.84 12.14 -12.97
N PHE A 521 -6.08 11.88 -13.38
CA PHE A 521 -6.96 12.84 -14.04
C PHE A 521 -8.32 13.01 -13.34
N GLY A 522 -8.43 12.58 -12.08
CA GLY A 522 -9.61 12.71 -11.23
C GLY A 522 -10.60 11.56 -11.37
N GLU A 523 -11.83 11.80 -10.87
CA GLU A 523 -12.84 10.75 -10.72
C GLU A 523 -13.29 10.12 -12.03
N ASP A 524 -13.37 10.91 -13.10
CA ASP A 524 -13.72 10.37 -14.43
C ASP A 524 -12.69 9.35 -14.93
N TRP A 525 -11.40 9.56 -14.61
CA TRP A 525 -10.32 8.64 -14.94
C TRP A 525 -10.41 7.35 -14.12
N HIS A 526 -10.73 7.48 -12.82
CA HIS A 526 -10.99 6.34 -11.94
C HIS A 526 -12.17 5.52 -12.44
N ARG A 527 -13.34 6.15 -12.65
CA ARG A 527 -14.57 5.49 -13.10
C ARG A 527 -14.45 4.88 -14.51
N ALA A 528 -13.52 5.34 -15.31
CA ALA A 528 -13.23 4.75 -16.61
C ALA A 528 -12.46 3.42 -16.55
N GLY A 529 -11.99 2.99 -15.36
CA GLY A 529 -11.23 1.76 -15.16
C GLY A 529 -11.79 0.82 -14.10
N MET A 530 -13.05 0.98 -13.65
CA MET A 530 -13.69 0.14 -12.64
C MET A 530 -14.95 -0.56 -13.18
N LEU A 531 -15.45 -1.56 -12.44
CA LEU A 531 -16.68 -2.31 -12.75
C LEU A 531 -16.68 -2.81 -14.21
N GLU A 532 -17.76 -2.56 -14.98
CA GLU A 532 -17.90 -2.96 -16.38
C GLU A 532 -16.82 -2.37 -17.31
N LYS A 533 -16.12 -1.33 -16.87
CA LYS A 533 -15.08 -0.66 -17.66
C LYS A 533 -13.66 -1.16 -17.33
N LYS A 534 -13.51 -2.18 -16.48
CA LYS A 534 -12.20 -2.70 -16.06
C LYS A 534 -11.31 -3.12 -17.23
N GLN A 535 -11.89 -3.57 -18.36
CA GLN A 535 -11.12 -3.91 -19.55
C GLN A 535 -10.31 -2.74 -20.11
N ASN A 536 -10.74 -1.49 -19.91
CA ASN A 536 -9.99 -0.31 -20.34
C ASN A 536 -8.59 -0.25 -19.71
N VAL A 537 -8.46 -0.67 -18.45
CA VAL A 537 -7.16 -0.75 -17.74
C VAL A 537 -6.21 -1.72 -18.45
N PHE A 538 -6.73 -2.87 -18.85
CA PHE A 538 -5.96 -3.91 -19.54
C PHE A 538 -5.58 -3.48 -20.95
N ASP A 539 -6.50 -2.84 -21.67
CA ASP A 539 -6.25 -2.29 -23.01
C ASP A 539 -5.21 -1.15 -22.96
N ASP A 540 -5.25 -0.28 -21.95
CA ASP A 540 -4.25 0.76 -21.72
C ASP A 540 -2.85 0.16 -21.51
N PHE A 541 -2.74 -0.90 -20.72
CA PHE A 541 -1.44 -1.54 -20.44
C PHE A 541 -0.89 -2.34 -21.62
N ILE A 542 -1.75 -3.02 -22.36
CA ILE A 542 -1.39 -3.67 -23.63
C ILE A 542 -0.79 -2.64 -24.59
N ALA A 543 -1.49 -1.51 -24.74
CA ALA A 543 -1.03 -0.42 -25.63
C ALA A 543 0.29 0.20 -25.14
N ALA A 544 0.56 0.25 -23.83
CA ALA A 544 1.86 0.67 -23.30
C ALA A 544 2.99 -0.25 -23.76
N GLY A 545 2.80 -1.57 -23.64
CA GLY A 545 3.76 -2.56 -24.11
C GLY A 545 4.00 -2.48 -25.62
N GLU A 546 2.94 -2.37 -26.41
CA GLU A 546 3.02 -2.20 -27.86
C GLU A 546 3.72 -0.90 -28.26
N TYR A 547 3.46 0.21 -27.53
CA TYR A 547 4.14 1.49 -27.74
C TYR A 547 5.65 1.37 -27.50
N LEU A 548 6.10 0.73 -26.41
CA LEU A 548 7.51 0.55 -26.10
C LEU A 548 8.23 -0.23 -27.20
N ILE A 549 7.58 -1.25 -27.76
CA ILE A 549 8.12 -2.03 -28.89
C ILE A 549 8.13 -1.19 -30.17
N ALA A 550 7.04 -0.53 -30.52
CA ALA A 550 6.92 0.28 -31.73
C ALA A 550 7.93 1.45 -31.75
N GLN A 551 8.21 2.05 -30.58
CA GLN A 551 9.20 3.11 -30.42
C GLN A 551 10.65 2.59 -30.29
N LYS A 552 10.85 1.28 -30.42
CA LYS A 552 12.16 0.61 -30.35
C LYS A 552 12.89 0.81 -29.01
N TYR A 553 12.16 0.98 -27.91
CA TYR A 553 12.75 0.86 -26.59
C TYR A 553 13.16 -0.58 -26.31
N THR A 554 12.35 -1.55 -26.74
CA THR A 554 12.50 -2.97 -26.47
C THR A 554 11.84 -3.81 -27.58
N ASP A 555 11.89 -5.13 -27.47
CA ASP A 555 11.09 -6.09 -28.21
C ASP A 555 10.41 -7.10 -27.26
N ARG A 556 9.67 -8.06 -27.80
CA ARG A 556 8.92 -9.05 -27.00
C ARG A 556 9.82 -9.95 -26.15
N ASP A 557 11.05 -10.23 -26.62
CA ASP A 557 11.98 -11.09 -25.91
C ASP A 557 12.71 -10.36 -24.76
N HIS A 558 12.68 -9.03 -24.77
CA HIS A 558 13.33 -8.17 -23.78
C HIS A 558 12.33 -7.35 -22.93
N LEU A 559 11.01 -7.58 -23.10
CA LEU A 559 9.96 -6.91 -22.32
C LEU A 559 9.44 -7.82 -21.20
N ALA A 560 9.65 -7.39 -19.97
CA ALA A 560 9.04 -7.97 -18.77
C ALA A 560 8.02 -7.02 -18.17
N ILE A 561 7.07 -7.58 -17.40
CA ILE A 561 6.07 -6.82 -16.66
C ILE A 561 6.04 -7.23 -15.20
N GLN A 562 5.69 -6.27 -14.32
CA GLN A 562 5.48 -6.54 -12.90
C GLN A 562 4.27 -5.78 -12.36
N GLY A 563 3.61 -6.36 -11.37
CA GLY A 563 2.53 -5.71 -10.64
C GLY A 563 2.13 -6.48 -9.40
N GLY A 564 1.62 -5.75 -8.40
CA GLY A 564 1.16 -6.33 -7.15
C GLY A 564 -0.27 -5.91 -6.80
N SER A 565 -1.00 -6.75 -6.04
CA SER A 565 -2.37 -6.47 -5.61
C SER A 565 -3.32 -6.32 -6.82
N ASN A 566 -4.00 -5.19 -6.99
CA ASN A 566 -4.73 -4.86 -8.22
C ASN A 566 -3.80 -4.86 -9.46
N GLY A 567 -2.53 -4.45 -9.30
CA GLY A 567 -1.51 -4.63 -10.34
C GLY A 567 -1.19 -6.11 -10.60
N GLY A 568 -1.37 -7.00 -9.62
CA GLY A 568 -1.30 -8.44 -9.79
C GLY A 568 -2.47 -9.00 -10.61
N LEU A 569 -3.69 -8.47 -10.44
CA LEU A 569 -4.81 -8.74 -11.35
C LEU A 569 -4.47 -8.30 -12.78
N LEU A 570 -3.90 -7.12 -12.94
CA LEU A 570 -3.41 -6.63 -14.24
C LEU A 570 -2.43 -7.63 -14.87
N MET A 571 -1.45 -8.14 -14.09
CA MET A 571 -0.52 -9.17 -14.58
C MET A 571 -1.24 -10.45 -14.99
N GLY A 572 -2.21 -10.91 -14.21
CA GLY A 572 -3.06 -12.08 -14.55
C GLY A 572 -3.82 -11.89 -15.86
N ALA A 573 -4.39 -10.71 -16.08
CA ALA A 573 -5.06 -10.36 -17.34
C ALA A 573 -4.06 -10.35 -18.52
N MET A 574 -2.85 -9.83 -18.33
CA MET A 574 -1.80 -9.86 -19.36
C MET A 574 -1.38 -11.28 -19.72
N ILE A 575 -1.20 -12.14 -18.72
CA ILE A 575 -0.88 -13.57 -18.91
C ILE A 575 -1.93 -14.24 -19.80
N THR A 576 -3.22 -13.97 -19.59
CA THR A 576 -4.30 -14.68 -20.30
C THR A 576 -4.73 -14.02 -21.60
N GLN A 577 -4.66 -12.68 -21.70
CA GLN A 577 -5.12 -11.94 -22.88
C GLN A 577 -4.02 -11.74 -23.93
N ARG A 578 -2.75 -11.51 -23.51
CA ARG A 578 -1.62 -11.24 -24.40
C ARG A 578 -0.35 -12.00 -23.98
N PRO A 579 -0.41 -13.35 -23.87
CA PRO A 579 0.77 -14.16 -23.53
C PRO A 579 1.92 -14.03 -24.53
N ASP A 580 1.64 -13.55 -25.74
CA ASP A 580 2.59 -13.33 -26.82
C ASP A 580 3.44 -12.07 -26.69
N LEU A 581 3.00 -11.12 -25.84
CA LEU A 581 3.58 -9.76 -25.82
C LEU A 581 4.78 -9.64 -24.89
N PHE A 582 4.87 -10.49 -23.86
CA PHE A 582 5.83 -10.37 -22.77
C PHE A 582 6.70 -11.61 -22.61
N ARG A 583 7.98 -11.43 -22.33
CA ARG A 583 8.93 -12.53 -22.06
C ARG A 583 8.77 -13.08 -20.65
N ALA A 584 8.59 -12.20 -19.66
CA ALA A 584 8.54 -12.56 -18.24
C ALA A 584 7.51 -11.71 -17.49
N VAL A 585 6.89 -12.32 -16.47
CA VAL A 585 5.88 -11.68 -15.62
C VAL A 585 6.23 -11.93 -14.15
N VAL A 586 6.29 -10.85 -13.37
CA VAL A 586 6.30 -10.91 -11.90
C VAL A 586 4.92 -10.51 -11.40
N CYS A 587 4.21 -11.47 -10.81
CA CYS A 587 2.82 -11.34 -10.38
C CYS A 587 2.75 -11.46 -8.85
N ALA A 588 2.72 -10.33 -8.14
CA ALA A 588 2.85 -10.27 -6.70
C ALA A 588 1.49 -10.06 -6.01
N VAL A 589 1.24 -10.81 -4.92
CA VAL A 589 0.03 -10.73 -4.08
C VAL A 589 -1.26 -10.52 -4.88
N PRO A 590 -1.51 -11.34 -5.93
CA PRO A 590 -2.48 -11.03 -6.97
C PRO A 590 -3.90 -11.48 -6.66
N LEU A 591 -4.89 -10.81 -7.30
CA LEU A 591 -6.26 -11.33 -7.45
C LEU A 591 -6.37 -12.03 -8.81
N LEU A 592 -6.67 -13.33 -8.85
CA LEU A 592 -6.67 -14.10 -10.11
C LEU A 592 -7.96 -14.90 -10.33
N ASP A 593 -8.65 -15.30 -9.27
CA ASP A 593 -9.99 -15.87 -9.30
C ASP A 593 -11.01 -14.80 -8.92
N MET A 594 -11.52 -14.10 -9.92
CA MET A 594 -12.42 -12.97 -9.71
C MET A 594 -13.86 -13.37 -9.44
N LEU A 595 -14.22 -14.63 -9.62
CA LEU A 595 -15.55 -15.11 -9.28
C LEU A 595 -15.70 -15.45 -7.80
N ARG A 596 -14.59 -15.57 -7.08
CA ARG A 596 -14.59 -15.98 -5.67
C ARG A 596 -13.87 -15.01 -4.73
N TYR A 597 -13.22 -13.97 -5.27
CA TYR A 597 -12.35 -13.08 -4.49
C TYR A 597 -13.06 -12.47 -3.27
N GLN A 598 -14.33 -12.07 -3.41
CA GLN A 598 -15.13 -11.41 -2.36
C GLN A 598 -15.39 -12.30 -1.12
N ASN A 599 -15.11 -13.60 -1.20
CA ASN A 599 -15.33 -14.55 -0.11
C ASN A 599 -14.14 -14.63 0.88
N PHE A 600 -13.06 -13.91 0.64
CA PHE A 600 -11.81 -14.04 1.38
C PHE A 600 -11.37 -12.73 2.03
N GLN A 601 -10.86 -12.83 3.27
CA GLN A 601 -10.26 -11.71 4.01
C GLN A 601 -11.16 -10.47 3.99
N ILE A 602 -10.60 -9.30 3.62
CA ILE A 602 -11.31 -8.02 3.53
C ILE A 602 -11.92 -7.75 2.15
N ALA A 603 -11.93 -8.73 1.25
CA ALA A 603 -12.16 -8.46 -0.17
C ALA A 603 -13.60 -8.05 -0.54
N LYS A 604 -14.58 -8.23 0.36
CA LYS A 604 -15.92 -7.61 0.17
C LYS A 604 -15.85 -6.10 0.05
N LEU A 605 -14.89 -5.46 0.71
CA LEU A 605 -14.68 -4.02 0.62
C LEU A 605 -14.36 -3.55 -0.81
N TRP A 606 -13.95 -4.46 -1.70
CA TRP A 606 -13.58 -4.14 -3.09
C TRP A 606 -14.72 -4.37 -4.09
N VAL A 607 -15.88 -4.82 -3.64
CA VAL A 607 -17.07 -4.99 -4.49
C VAL A 607 -17.45 -3.67 -5.19
N PRO A 608 -17.40 -2.49 -4.55
CA PRO A 608 -17.63 -1.22 -5.25
C PRO A 608 -16.67 -0.93 -6.41
N GLU A 609 -15.47 -1.52 -6.41
CA GLU A 609 -14.46 -1.34 -7.47
C GLU A 609 -14.57 -2.40 -8.58
N TYR A 610 -14.80 -3.67 -8.22
CA TYR A 610 -14.79 -4.78 -9.18
C TYR A 610 -16.17 -5.33 -9.53
N GLY A 611 -17.13 -5.24 -8.62
CA GLY A 611 -18.39 -5.97 -8.67
C GLY A 611 -18.34 -7.30 -7.93
N SER A 612 -19.49 -7.98 -7.82
CA SER A 612 -19.64 -9.30 -7.18
C SER A 612 -20.19 -10.35 -8.17
N ALA A 613 -19.66 -11.56 -8.12
CA ALA A 613 -20.18 -12.69 -8.88
C ALA A 613 -21.56 -13.15 -8.37
N ASP A 614 -22.00 -12.65 -7.20
CA ASP A 614 -23.34 -12.93 -6.66
C ASP A 614 -24.44 -12.13 -7.36
N ASP A 615 -24.08 -11.05 -8.07
CA ASP A 615 -24.97 -10.28 -8.96
C ASP A 615 -24.83 -10.76 -10.40
N ALA A 616 -25.93 -11.10 -11.06
CA ALA A 616 -25.92 -11.69 -12.39
C ALA A 616 -25.27 -10.80 -13.46
N ARG A 617 -25.48 -9.48 -13.41
CA ARG A 617 -24.89 -8.54 -14.34
C ARG A 617 -23.39 -8.34 -14.10
N GLN A 618 -22.99 -8.28 -12.83
CA GLN A 618 -21.59 -8.07 -12.45
C GLN A 618 -20.76 -9.36 -12.63
N PHE A 619 -21.41 -10.53 -12.54
CA PHE A 619 -20.79 -11.80 -12.89
C PHE A 619 -20.23 -11.78 -14.33
N ASP A 620 -21.00 -11.27 -15.30
CA ASP A 620 -20.55 -11.18 -16.69
C ASP A 620 -19.29 -10.32 -16.82
N TRP A 621 -19.21 -9.21 -16.09
CA TRP A 621 -18.01 -8.34 -16.10
C TRP A 621 -16.80 -9.07 -15.57
N LEU A 622 -16.94 -9.72 -14.40
CA LEU A 622 -15.87 -10.43 -13.73
C LEU A 622 -15.41 -11.65 -14.53
N TYR A 623 -16.37 -12.43 -15.05
CA TYR A 623 -16.07 -13.62 -15.82
C TYR A 623 -15.33 -13.28 -17.11
N ALA A 624 -15.66 -12.17 -17.77
CA ALA A 624 -15.03 -11.73 -19.02
C ALA A 624 -13.49 -11.57 -18.91
N TYR A 625 -12.96 -11.24 -17.74
CA TYR A 625 -11.53 -11.03 -17.57
C TYR A 625 -10.87 -11.87 -16.47
N SER A 626 -11.61 -12.66 -15.68
CA SER A 626 -11.06 -13.44 -14.56
C SER A 626 -9.91 -14.34 -15.00
N PRO A 627 -8.64 -14.07 -14.61
CA PRO A 627 -7.49 -14.76 -15.18
C PRO A 627 -7.53 -16.27 -15.00
N TYR A 628 -7.92 -16.74 -13.82
CA TYR A 628 -8.01 -18.16 -13.49
C TYR A 628 -8.94 -18.92 -14.44
N HIS A 629 -10.02 -18.29 -14.90
CA HIS A 629 -11.01 -18.90 -15.78
C HIS A 629 -10.69 -18.79 -17.28
N HIS A 630 -9.60 -18.08 -17.64
CA HIS A 630 -9.19 -17.87 -19.02
C HIS A 630 -7.85 -18.53 -19.40
N VAL A 631 -7.33 -19.41 -18.53
CA VAL A 631 -6.18 -20.26 -18.87
C VAL A 631 -6.61 -21.26 -19.96
N LYS A 632 -5.85 -21.31 -21.06
CA LYS A 632 -6.12 -22.18 -22.21
C LYS A 632 -5.14 -23.34 -22.22
N THR A 633 -5.67 -24.57 -22.28
CA THR A 633 -4.87 -25.79 -22.42
C THR A 633 -4.00 -25.76 -23.68
N GLY A 634 -2.73 -26.10 -23.55
CA GLY A 634 -1.78 -26.16 -24.67
C GLY A 634 -1.28 -24.78 -25.19
N GLN A 635 -1.74 -23.67 -24.60
CA GLN A 635 -1.21 -22.32 -24.88
C GLN A 635 0.18 -22.18 -24.28
N GLU A 636 1.10 -21.55 -25.01
CA GLU A 636 2.39 -21.13 -24.44
C GLU A 636 2.25 -19.79 -23.73
N TYR A 637 2.75 -19.72 -22.48
CA TYR A 637 2.70 -18.53 -21.66
C TYR A 637 4.10 -17.95 -21.43
N PRO A 638 4.23 -16.68 -21.02
CA PRO A 638 5.52 -16.12 -20.59
C PRO A 638 6.10 -16.92 -19.41
N SER A 639 7.37 -16.68 -19.09
CA SER A 639 7.89 -17.11 -17.78
C SER A 639 7.20 -16.33 -16.67
N ILE A 640 6.80 -16.99 -15.59
CA ILE A 640 5.99 -16.36 -14.53
C ILE A 640 6.62 -16.64 -13.17
N LEU A 641 6.74 -15.59 -12.35
CA LEU A 641 7.04 -15.69 -10.94
C LEU A 641 5.85 -15.13 -10.16
N PHE A 642 5.04 -16.02 -9.60
CA PHE A 642 4.04 -15.65 -8.61
C PHE A 642 4.70 -15.45 -7.25
N MET A 643 4.35 -14.36 -6.54
CA MET A 643 4.89 -14.02 -5.23
C MET A 643 3.73 -13.69 -4.29
N THR A 644 3.73 -14.25 -3.07
CA THR A 644 2.71 -13.95 -2.05
C THR A 644 3.28 -14.16 -0.64
N GLY A 645 2.58 -13.65 0.38
CA GLY A 645 2.88 -13.88 1.79
C GLY A 645 1.92 -14.90 2.40
N ASP A 646 2.39 -15.72 3.32
CA ASP A 646 1.57 -16.75 3.98
C ASP A 646 0.55 -16.16 4.99
N THR A 647 0.79 -14.95 5.46
CA THR A 647 -0.06 -14.22 6.42
C THR A 647 -0.74 -12.99 5.79
N ASP A 648 -0.92 -12.97 4.48
CA ASP A 648 -1.59 -11.88 3.79
C ASP A 648 -3.08 -11.82 4.19
N THR A 649 -3.45 -10.77 4.93
CA THR A 649 -4.81 -10.50 5.42
C THR A 649 -5.59 -9.55 4.51
N ARG A 650 -5.03 -9.15 3.37
CA ARG A 650 -5.72 -8.37 2.34
C ARG A 650 -6.15 -9.25 1.18
N VAL A 651 -5.18 -9.83 0.47
CA VAL A 651 -5.42 -10.70 -0.67
C VAL A 651 -5.01 -12.13 -0.32
N ASP A 652 -5.97 -13.03 -0.29
CA ASP A 652 -5.71 -14.41 0.10
C ASP A 652 -4.69 -15.08 -0.84
N PRO A 653 -3.66 -15.76 -0.31
CA PRO A 653 -2.65 -16.46 -1.11
C PRO A 653 -3.20 -17.56 -2.02
N MET A 654 -4.47 -17.94 -1.87
CA MET A 654 -5.13 -18.95 -2.70
C MET A 654 -5.10 -18.58 -4.18
N HIS A 655 -5.18 -17.27 -4.51
CA HIS A 655 -5.14 -16.81 -5.90
C HIS A 655 -3.87 -17.23 -6.62
N ALA A 656 -2.71 -16.97 -6.01
CA ALA A 656 -1.42 -17.35 -6.57
C ALA A 656 -1.26 -18.86 -6.63
N LYS A 657 -1.66 -19.59 -5.57
CA LYS A 657 -1.58 -21.06 -5.50
C LYS A 657 -2.42 -21.73 -6.59
N LYS A 658 -3.68 -21.35 -6.72
CA LYS A 658 -4.60 -21.91 -7.73
C LYS A 658 -4.12 -21.65 -9.15
N MET A 659 -3.69 -20.42 -9.44
CA MET A 659 -3.25 -20.03 -10.78
C MET A 659 -1.94 -20.71 -11.17
N ALA A 660 -0.97 -20.84 -10.26
CA ALA A 660 0.27 -21.57 -10.50
C ALA A 660 -0.02 -23.05 -10.84
N ALA A 661 -0.83 -23.71 -10.00
CA ALA A 661 -1.24 -25.10 -10.22
C ALA A 661 -1.91 -25.32 -11.58
N LEU A 662 -2.82 -24.41 -11.96
CA LEU A 662 -3.55 -24.51 -13.23
C LEU A 662 -2.62 -24.30 -14.44
N LEU A 663 -1.78 -23.28 -14.40
CA LEU A 663 -0.84 -23.00 -15.50
C LEU A 663 0.21 -24.09 -15.66
N GLN A 664 0.76 -24.63 -14.56
CA GLN A 664 1.71 -25.73 -14.60
C GLN A 664 1.10 -27.01 -15.19
N ALA A 665 -0.20 -27.22 -14.99
CA ALA A 665 -0.91 -28.39 -15.54
C ALA A 665 -1.33 -28.20 -17.00
N GLU A 666 -1.76 -27.02 -17.40
CA GLU A 666 -2.44 -26.77 -18.68
C GLU A 666 -1.57 -26.10 -19.75
N ALA A 667 -0.56 -25.33 -19.35
CA ALA A 667 0.27 -24.59 -20.29
C ALA A 667 1.19 -25.54 -21.09
N LYS A 668 1.43 -25.21 -22.37
CA LYS A 668 2.41 -25.92 -23.21
C LYS A 668 3.80 -25.94 -22.56
N ASN A 669 4.19 -24.84 -21.92
CA ASN A 669 5.46 -24.70 -21.20
C ASN A 669 5.32 -24.93 -19.68
N GLY A 670 4.23 -25.53 -19.21
CA GLY A 670 3.98 -25.72 -17.78
C GLY A 670 5.09 -26.47 -17.02
N ALA A 671 5.77 -27.40 -17.69
CA ALA A 671 6.92 -28.13 -17.14
C ALA A 671 8.29 -27.60 -17.62
N SER A 672 8.34 -26.46 -18.32
CA SER A 672 9.58 -25.94 -18.88
C SER A 672 10.48 -25.33 -17.80
N LYS A 673 11.78 -25.66 -17.83
CA LYS A 673 12.81 -25.00 -17.03
C LYS A 673 13.35 -23.72 -17.67
N GLU A 674 13.19 -23.54 -18.98
CA GLU A 674 13.65 -22.37 -19.72
C GLU A 674 12.63 -21.23 -19.64
N ARG A 675 11.34 -21.56 -19.59
CA ARG A 675 10.21 -20.65 -19.39
C ARG A 675 9.35 -21.13 -18.20
N PRO A 676 9.88 -21.05 -16.98
CA PRO A 676 9.25 -21.65 -15.83
C PRO A 676 8.03 -20.86 -15.36
N ILE A 677 7.12 -21.57 -14.70
CA ILE A 677 6.03 -21.01 -13.92
C ILE A 677 6.33 -21.37 -12.46
N LEU A 678 6.64 -20.36 -11.67
CA LEU A 678 7.15 -20.48 -10.30
C LEU A 678 6.18 -19.85 -9.30
N LEU A 679 6.13 -20.44 -8.11
CA LEU A 679 5.40 -19.90 -6.97
C LEU A 679 6.36 -19.71 -5.79
N ARG A 680 6.51 -18.44 -5.34
CA ARG A 680 7.25 -18.04 -4.17
C ARG A 680 6.28 -17.59 -3.08
N ILE A 681 6.30 -18.26 -1.93
CA ILE A 681 5.52 -17.87 -0.76
C ILE A 681 6.49 -17.48 0.35
N GLU A 682 6.39 -16.23 0.83
CA GLU A 682 7.18 -15.73 1.94
C GLU A 682 6.49 -16.06 3.27
N THR A 683 7.22 -16.69 4.19
CA THR A 683 6.71 -16.99 5.53
C THR A 683 6.72 -15.77 6.44
N LYS A 684 5.78 -15.66 7.37
CA LYS A 684 5.62 -14.50 8.26
C LYS A 684 5.64 -13.18 7.48
N ALA A 685 4.92 -13.11 6.39
CA ALA A 685 4.81 -11.93 5.55
C ALA A 685 3.37 -11.75 5.07
N GLY A 686 2.88 -10.50 5.19
CA GLY A 686 1.57 -10.09 4.70
C GLY A 686 1.63 -9.48 3.31
N HIS A 687 0.74 -8.52 3.05
CA HIS A 687 0.57 -7.85 1.74
C HIS A 687 1.74 -6.94 1.33
N GLY A 688 2.69 -6.68 2.23
CA GLY A 688 3.87 -5.86 1.99
C GLY A 688 4.10 -4.77 3.03
N GLN A 689 3.05 -4.28 3.71
CA GLN A 689 3.19 -3.33 4.80
C GLN A 689 4.01 -3.93 5.95
N GLY A 690 4.94 -3.16 6.51
CA GLY A 690 5.77 -3.60 7.62
C GLY A 690 6.75 -4.74 7.31
N LYS A 691 6.98 -5.07 6.03
CA LYS A 691 7.93 -6.12 5.63
C LYS A 691 9.36 -5.71 6.01
N PRO A 692 10.09 -6.52 6.80
CA PRO A 692 11.48 -6.25 7.17
C PRO A 692 12.38 -6.02 5.97
N VAL A 693 13.38 -5.14 6.08
CA VAL A 693 14.31 -4.87 4.98
C VAL A 693 15.06 -6.11 4.55
N THR A 694 15.43 -7.00 5.49
CA THR A 694 16.06 -8.28 5.18
C THR A 694 15.20 -9.13 4.25
N LYS A 695 13.89 -9.23 4.51
CA LYS A 695 12.94 -9.94 3.63
C LYS A 695 12.75 -9.25 2.28
N GLN A 696 12.76 -7.91 2.26
CA GLN A 696 12.72 -7.15 1.00
C GLN A 696 13.96 -7.43 0.14
N ILE A 697 15.16 -7.57 0.74
CA ILE A 697 16.39 -7.93 0.02
C ILE A 697 16.24 -9.31 -0.62
N GLU A 698 15.81 -10.32 0.13
CA GLU A 698 15.62 -11.69 -0.37
C GLU A 698 14.57 -11.74 -1.50
N GLU A 699 13.43 -11.10 -1.29
CA GLU A 699 12.35 -11.04 -2.28
C GLU A 699 12.80 -10.37 -3.58
N ASN A 700 13.46 -9.22 -3.48
CA ASN A 700 14.00 -8.52 -4.66
C ASN A 700 15.14 -9.32 -5.30
N THR A 701 15.95 -10.05 -4.52
CA THR A 701 16.99 -10.94 -5.07
C THR A 701 16.37 -12.02 -5.94
N ASP A 702 15.30 -12.65 -5.48
CA ASP A 702 14.58 -13.66 -6.27
C ASP A 702 13.98 -13.07 -7.54
N MET A 703 13.31 -11.92 -7.41
CA MET A 703 12.67 -11.22 -8.52
C MET A 703 13.69 -10.82 -9.59
N TYR A 704 14.77 -10.12 -9.22
CA TYR A 704 15.76 -9.67 -10.20
C TYR A 704 16.59 -10.81 -10.76
N SER A 705 16.91 -11.85 -9.99
CA SER A 705 17.57 -13.04 -10.51
C SER A 705 16.71 -13.72 -11.59
N PHE A 706 15.40 -13.83 -11.35
CA PHE A 706 14.46 -14.35 -12.33
C PHE A 706 14.39 -13.46 -13.59
N LEU A 707 14.26 -12.13 -13.43
CA LEU A 707 14.18 -11.20 -14.55
C LEU A 707 15.47 -11.19 -15.37
N PHE A 708 16.64 -11.17 -14.71
CA PHE A 708 17.94 -11.20 -15.39
C PHE A 708 18.10 -12.50 -16.19
N TRP A 709 17.75 -13.62 -15.59
CA TRP A 709 17.77 -14.91 -16.27
C TRP A 709 16.88 -14.92 -17.51
N GLN A 710 15.62 -14.49 -17.36
CA GLN A 710 14.63 -14.60 -18.45
C GLN A 710 14.87 -13.61 -19.59
N LEU A 711 15.48 -12.45 -19.34
CA LEU A 711 15.77 -11.43 -20.35
C LEU A 711 17.24 -11.46 -20.82
N GLY A 712 18.04 -12.42 -20.36
CA GLY A 712 19.43 -12.55 -20.74
C GLY A 712 20.34 -11.43 -20.24
N VAL A 713 19.95 -10.74 -19.16
CA VAL A 713 20.76 -9.69 -18.53
C VAL A 713 21.87 -10.33 -17.72
N LYS A 714 23.10 -9.86 -17.90
CA LYS A 714 24.26 -10.35 -17.13
C LYS A 714 24.31 -9.62 -15.78
N PRO A 715 24.36 -10.34 -14.65
CA PRO A 715 24.44 -9.76 -13.31
C PRO A 715 25.83 -9.26 -12.93
#